data_4fbf53524ee93ecf38ba70d4a8dc513c
#
_entry.id   4fbf53524ee93ecf38ba70d4a8dc513c
#
_cell.length_a   1.000
_cell.length_b   1.000
_cell.length_c   1.000
_cell.angle_alpha   90.00
_cell.angle_beta   90.00
_cell.angle_gamma   90.00
#
_symmetry.space_group_name_H-M   'P 1'
#
loop_
_entity.id
_entity.type
_entity.pdbx_description
1 polymer ?
#
loop_
_entity_poly.entity_id
_entity_poly.type
_entity_poly.pdbx_seq_one_letter_code
_entity_poly.pdbx_strand_id
1 'polypeptide(L)'
;MKKYFFLILLNLMVNLSYSQVTLSGYIEEDGSGERLPYSNVYISEIEVGSSANENGFFTIIGDILPGMTLKASYVGYKTVSIILSKENIENNLEISLIPLTSTLNEVVVSTESSKFLQASTEISKHRLSVQQLSLMPSIGEVDIFRSLQLLPGVSATNENSSGLYIRGGKPHENLVLLDGIKVYNVDHFFGFFSAFNANAIKSVELYKGAFPSRYGGRLSSVIDLAGKVGSFNEIKGNANINLLSASGSIEVPFLKKFSFFAAGRRSFTDILQTSFFDKIFEQFDPDDDIENLDPWVPNFNFYDFNAKLSYKPTKDDLITFSFYRGQDDLKETSDTKRYQYPNFGGIDRIEINGDLDRISRWGNSGYSFKWSRQWNPRFYNSFNVSFSEYYNYQDDSYFVQAIIPDDSLIFDLSVILDQDNTVQDFTARYDGEVISGKNNKFEFGFEYTNSDVNYLFVRDDTLTILDTRQTSDLYSGYLSYDLKSIKNLNLKVGIRASRYELTNKNYFSPRFQLDYEFFKNIKVKLGYGIHNQFVKQIVGENVTSRSRDFWLLSDDNDINVGESTHYIAGLSYENNSWLIDTEFFYKDIKNITEFSLRFQNTNLNSLFFNGNGTVKGFETLLQKKVDKYTGWVSYTYLDAENIFPLLNYGKPFPAPNTQKNEFKIFNNYELNGWNFSINFVYGSGKAFTEPSYNYNITL
;
A
#
# COMPACT_ATOMS: atom_id res chain seq x y z
N MET A 1 32.37 10.59 27.13
CA MET A 1 31.10 10.51 26.41
C MET A 1 30.06 9.60 27.07
N LYS A 2 30.36 8.34 27.45
CA LYS A 2 29.36 7.42 28.09
C LYS A 2 28.74 7.97 29.40
N LYS A 3 29.50 8.64 30.26
CA LYS A 3 28.99 9.24 31.52
C LYS A 3 28.03 10.42 31.30
N TYR A 4 28.25 11.24 30.28
CA TYR A 4 27.36 12.38 29.97
C TYR A 4 26.07 11.93 29.29
N PHE A 5 26.12 10.87 28.49
CA PHE A 5 24.92 10.25 27.91
C PHE A 5 23.99 9.67 28.99
N PHE A 6 24.56 9.02 30.00
CA PHE A 6 23.78 8.48 31.12
C PHE A 6 23.21 9.58 32.03
N LEU A 7 23.92 10.71 32.22
CA LEU A 7 23.46 11.87 32.96
C LEU A 7 22.34 12.62 32.20
N ILE A 8 22.40 12.70 30.88
CA ILE A 8 21.33 13.27 30.05
C ILE A 8 20.09 12.37 30.10
N LEU A 9 20.25 11.05 30.05
CA LEU A 9 19.17 10.09 30.22
C LEU A 9 18.54 10.15 31.61
N LEU A 10 19.34 10.32 32.65
CA LEU A 10 18.88 10.46 34.04
C LEU A 10 18.15 11.80 34.28
N ASN A 11 18.61 12.91 33.68
CA ASN A 11 17.91 14.21 33.76
C ASN A 11 16.60 14.21 32.96
N LEU A 12 16.48 13.44 31.91
CA LEU A 12 15.20 13.21 31.19
C LEU A 12 14.19 12.44 32.04
N MET A 13 14.64 11.59 32.96
CA MET A 13 13.76 10.82 33.85
C MET A 13 13.31 11.59 35.10
N VAL A 14 13.97 12.68 35.51
CA VAL A 14 13.73 13.39 36.79
C VAL A 14 12.67 14.50 36.70
N ASN A 15 12.18 14.88 35.53
CA ASN A 15 11.11 15.90 35.41
C ASN A 15 9.68 15.35 35.68
N LEU A 16 9.50 14.55 36.71
CA LEU A 16 8.24 13.80 36.96
C LEU A 16 7.36 14.41 38.09
N SER A 17 7.46 15.67 38.40
CA SER A 17 6.69 16.22 39.51
C SER A 17 5.96 17.52 39.18
N TYR A 18 4.93 17.46 38.37
CA TYR A 18 3.81 18.38 38.41
C TYR A 18 2.52 17.55 38.43
N SER A 19 1.60 17.90 39.34
CA SER A 19 0.27 17.29 39.45
C SER A 19 -0.57 17.71 38.23
N GLN A 20 -0.28 17.12 37.06
CA GLN A 20 -1.10 17.31 35.88
C GLN A 20 -2.19 16.24 35.85
N VAL A 21 -3.36 16.64 35.47
CA VAL A 21 -4.50 15.74 35.27
C VAL A 21 -4.28 14.92 34.02
N THR A 22 -4.53 13.62 34.12
CA THR A 22 -4.50 12.70 32.99
C THR A 22 -5.93 12.31 32.62
N LEU A 23 -6.41 12.76 31.47
CA LEU A 23 -7.70 12.38 30.90
C LEU A 23 -7.45 11.25 29.90
N SER A 24 -8.19 10.16 30.02
CA SER A 24 -8.01 9.01 29.12
C SER A 24 -9.34 8.31 28.84
N GLY A 25 -9.36 7.51 27.79
CA GLY A 25 -10.56 6.78 27.42
C GLY A 25 -10.45 6.07 26.08
N TYR A 26 -11.57 5.49 25.66
CA TYR A 26 -11.71 4.78 24.39
C TYR A 26 -12.64 5.53 23.45
N ILE A 27 -12.32 5.47 22.16
CA ILE A 27 -13.20 5.96 21.11
C ILE A 27 -13.67 4.75 20.30
N GLU A 28 -14.98 4.65 20.14
CA GLU A 28 -15.62 3.53 19.44
C GLU A 28 -16.74 4.02 18.51
N GLU A 29 -17.14 3.14 17.60
CA GLU A 29 -18.27 3.38 16.72
C GLU A 29 -19.57 3.14 17.47
N ASP A 30 -20.48 4.10 17.38
CA ASP A 30 -21.83 3.98 17.91
C ASP A 30 -22.57 2.80 17.27
N GLY A 31 -23.32 2.06 18.07
CA GLY A 31 -24.06 0.85 17.64
C GLY A 31 -23.20 -0.41 17.59
N SER A 32 -22.03 -0.40 16.95
CA SER A 32 -21.19 -1.60 16.82
C SER A 32 -20.26 -1.86 18.01
N GLY A 33 -19.84 -0.81 18.72
CA GLY A 33 -18.81 -0.88 19.75
C GLY A 33 -17.41 -1.25 19.20
N GLU A 34 -17.20 -1.16 17.88
CA GLU A 34 -15.90 -1.31 17.25
C GLU A 34 -15.02 -0.12 17.59
N ARG A 35 -13.80 -0.36 18.07
CA ARG A 35 -12.87 0.73 18.40
C ARG A 35 -12.38 1.44 17.16
N LEU A 36 -12.14 2.75 17.32
CA LEU A 36 -11.70 3.64 16.25
C LEU A 36 -10.23 4.03 16.49
N PRO A 37 -9.27 3.27 15.92
CA PRO A 37 -7.84 3.54 16.04
C PRO A 37 -7.50 4.93 15.52
N TYR A 38 -6.55 5.61 16.19
CA TYR A 38 -6.00 6.89 15.75
C TYR A 38 -7.01 8.04 15.62
N SER A 39 -8.17 7.95 16.28
CA SER A 39 -9.11 9.04 16.40
C SER A 39 -8.46 10.24 17.09
N ASN A 40 -8.90 11.45 16.76
CA ASN A 40 -8.34 12.66 17.35
C ASN A 40 -9.23 13.15 18.49
N VAL A 41 -8.60 13.55 19.58
CA VAL A 41 -9.25 14.24 20.71
C VAL A 41 -8.55 15.56 20.97
N TYR A 42 -9.34 16.59 21.32
CA TYR A 42 -8.83 17.94 21.49
C TYR A 42 -9.66 18.71 22.52
N ILE A 43 -8.99 19.40 23.44
CA ILE A 43 -9.62 20.28 24.41
C ILE A 43 -9.43 21.73 23.96
N SER A 44 -10.51 22.40 23.60
CA SER A 44 -10.48 23.68 22.89
C SER A 44 -9.91 24.81 23.77
N GLU A 45 -10.20 24.83 25.07
CA GLU A 45 -9.86 25.90 26.01
C GLU A 45 -8.36 25.96 26.34
N ILE A 46 -7.68 24.83 26.27
CA ILE A 46 -6.24 24.75 26.58
C ILE A 46 -5.38 24.41 25.33
N GLU A 47 -6.02 24.26 24.16
CA GLU A 47 -5.38 23.94 22.89
C GLU A 47 -4.48 22.68 22.96
N VAL A 48 -4.91 21.66 23.72
CA VAL A 48 -4.19 20.39 23.86
C VAL A 48 -4.99 19.26 23.26
N GLY A 49 -4.33 18.45 22.47
CA GLY A 49 -4.95 17.29 21.82
C GLY A 49 -4.02 16.08 21.77
N SER A 50 -4.60 14.93 21.49
CA SER A 50 -3.90 13.66 21.28
C SER A 50 -4.62 12.84 20.24
N SER A 51 -3.90 11.91 19.59
CA SER A 51 -4.51 10.86 18.78
C SER A 51 -4.58 9.57 19.60
N ALA A 52 -5.67 8.83 19.45
CA ALA A 52 -5.79 7.50 20.03
C ALA A 52 -4.73 6.56 19.43
N ASN A 53 -4.36 5.54 20.17
CA ASN A 53 -3.46 4.48 19.70
C ASN A 53 -4.19 3.47 18.78
N GLU A 54 -3.51 2.42 18.39
CA GLU A 54 -4.07 1.33 17.55
C GLU A 54 -5.29 0.62 18.18
N ASN A 55 -5.47 0.73 19.49
CA ASN A 55 -6.60 0.16 20.23
C ASN A 55 -7.73 1.18 20.48
N GLY A 56 -7.70 2.34 19.82
CA GLY A 56 -8.68 3.40 20.03
C GLY A 56 -8.60 4.09 21.41
N PHE A 57 -7.51 3.87 22.16
CA PHE A 57 -7.30 4.49 23.47
C PHE A 57 -6.56 5.82 23.34
N PHE A 58 -7.09 6.86 23.94
CA PHE A 58 -6.46 8.19 23.97
C PHE A 58 -6.02 8.57 25.38
N THR A 59 -5.00 9.42 25.44
CA THR A 59 -4.55 10.06 26.69
C THR A 59 -4.21 11.52 26.40
N ILE A 60 -4.74 12.43 27.21
CA ILE A 60 -4.38 13.85 27.24
C ILE A 60 -3.87 14.17 28.65
N ILE A 61 -2.71 14.84 28.71
CA ILE A 61 -2.10 15.29 29.97
C ILE A 61 -2.01 16.82 29.95
N GLY A 62 -2.62 17.48 30.93
CA GLY A 62 -2.67 18.94 30.96
C GLY A 62 -3.38 19.50 32.19
N ASP A 63 -3.58 20.80 32.20
CA ASP A 63 -4.31 21.52 33.24
C ASP A 63 -5.82 21.46 32.94
N ILE A 64 -6.40 20.25 33.04
CA ILE A 64 -7.79 19.97 32.67
C ILE A 64 -8.73 20.23 33.85
N LEU A 65 -9.74 21.04 33.60
CA LEU A 65 -10.74 21.44 34.64
C LEU A 65 -12.14 21.01 34.19
N PRO A 66 -13.05 20.74 35.17
CA PRO A 66 -14.47 20.57 34.88
C PRO A 66 -15.05 21.80 34.17
N GLY A 67 -15.93 21.58 33.18
CA GLY A 67 -16.52 22.61 32.35
C GLY A 67 -15.82 22.84 31.02
N MET A 68 -14.61 22.32 30.82
CA MET A 68 -13.93 22.35 29.53
C MET A 68 -14.58 21.41 28.50
N THR A 69 -14.43 21.72 27.23
CA THR A 69 -15.03 20.96 26.10
C THR A 69 -14.01 20.04 25.43
N LEU A 70 -14.22 18.73 25.55
CA LEU A 70 -13.50 17.72 24.80
C LEU A 70 -14.20 17.46 23.46
N LYS A 71 -13.50 17.63 22.36
CA LYS A 71 -13.97 17.25 21.03
C LYS A 71 -13.29 15.96 20.61
N ALA A 72 -14.08 14.98 20.15
CA ALA A 72 -13.60 13.73 19.59
C ALA A 72 -14.02 13.62 18.13
N SER A 73 -13.09 13.24 17.25
CA SER A 73 -13.32 13.15 15.81
C SER A 73 -12.58 11.97 15.20
N TYR A 74 -13.18 11.38 14.19
CA TYR A 74 -12.58 10.36 13.34
C TYR A 74 -13.04 10.58 11.90
N VAL A 75 -12.17 10.24 10.95
CA VAL A 75 -12.46 10.39 9.52
C VAL A 75 -13.64 9.51 9.12
N GLY A 76 -14.67 10.10 8.50
CA GLY A 76 -15.91 9.39 8.13
C GLY A 76 -16.94 9.33 9.26
N TYR A 77 -16.74 10.05 10.37
CA TYR A 77 -17.64 10.10 11.53
C TYR A 77 -18.01 11.52 11.93
N LYS A 78 -19.16 11.65 12.58
CA LYS A 78 -19.60 12.93 13.14
C LYS A 78 -18.75 13.28 14.37
N THR A 79 -18.24 14.52 14.42
CA THR A 79 -17.51 15.02 15.59
C THR A 79 -18.44 15.13 16.79
N VAL A 80 -18.00 14.62 17.94
CA VAL A 80 -18.72 14.69 19.22
C VAL A 80 -18.02 15.67 20.14
N SER A 81 -18.82 16.53 20.84
CA SER A 81 -18.33 17.48 21.85
C SER A 81 -18.91 17.10 23.19
N ILE A 82 -18.05 16.97 24.22
CA ILE A 82 -18.42 16.57 25.58
C ILE A 82 -17.94 17.64 26.54
N ILE A 83 -18.84 18.17 27.36
CA ILE A 83 -18.46 19.04 28.48
C ILE A 83 -17.96 18.16 29.62
N LEU A 84 -16.71 18.34 30.01
CA LEU A 84 -16.05 17.52 31.03
C LEU A 84 -16.63 17.80 32.42
N SER A 85 -17.12 16.75 33.05
CA SER A 85 -17.49 16.75 34.47
C SER A 85 -16.30 16.29 35.33
N LYS A 86 -16.37 16.42 36.63
CA LYS A 86 -15.37 15.87 37.54
C LYS A 86 -15.25 14.34 37.39
N GLU A 87 -16.39 13.67 37.24
CA GLU A 87 -16.47 12.23 37.04
C GLU A 87 -15.77 11.79 35.72
N ASN A 88 -15.94 12.57 34.65
CA ASN A 88 -15.26 12.30 33.35
C ASN A 88 -13.74 12.40 33.46
N ILE A 89 -13.24 13.27 34.35
CA ILE A 89 -11.81 13.47 34.54
C ILE A 89 -11.19 12.37 35.40
N GLU A 90 -11.94 11.83 36.36
CA GLU A 90 -11.48 10.81 37.31
C GLU A 90 -11.56 9.39 36.74
N ASN A 91 -12.38 9.14 35.70
CA ASN A 91 -12.63 7.84 35.11
C ASN A 91 -12.24 7.81 33.64
N ASN A 92 -11.94 6.60 33.10
CA ASN A 92 -11.76 6.43 31.67
C ASN A 92 -13.08 6.70 30.92
N LEU A 93 -13.01 7.58 29.92
CA LEU A 93 -14.15 7.91 29.07
C LEU A 93 -14.39 6.83 28.02
N GLU A 94 -15.66 6.59 27.68
CA GLU A 94 -16.06 5.84 26.49
C GLU A 94 -16.83 6.82 25.58
N ILE A 95 -16.27 7.09 24.40
CA ILE A 95 -16.80 8.08 23.45
C ILE A 95 -17.26 7.37 22.21
N SER A 96 -18.57 7.35 21.98
CA SER A 96 -19.16 6.76 20.76
C SER A 96 -19.30 7.81 19.66
N LEU A 97 -18.75 7.52 18.49
CA LEU A 97 -18.85 8.35 17.28
C LEU A 97 -19.82 7.71 16.29
N ILE A 98 -20.72 8.54 15.76
CA ILE A 98 -21.71 8.10 14.77
C ILE A 98 -21.09 8.14 13.38
N PRO A 99 -21.10 7.01 12.61
CA PRO A 99 -20.61 7.00 11.24
C PRO A 99 -21.46 7.90 10.34
N LEU A 100 -20.82 8.62 9.43
CA LEU A 100 -21.51 9.38 8.38
C LEU A 100 -21.96 8.37 7.31
N THR A 101 -23.12 7.76 7.52
CA THR A 101 -23.72 6.88 6.54
C THR A 101 -24.44 7.70 5.48
N SER A 102 -24.22 7.40 4.20
CA SER A 102 -25.09 7.88 3.10
C SER A 102 -26.38 7.05 3.09
N THR A 103 -27.21 7.17 4.12
CA THR A 103 -28.57 6.63 4.09
C THR A 103 -29.52 7.68 3.54
N LEU A 104 -30.55 7.24 2.82
CA LEU A 104 -31.62 8.06 2.20
C LEU A 104 -32.42 8.93 3.18
N ASN A 105 -32.04 9.02 4.44
CA ASN A 105 -32.66 9.87 5.46
C ASN A 105 -31.81 11.10 5.69
N GLU A 106 -32.47 12.23 5.76
CA GLU A 106 -32.02 13.60 5.95
C GLU A 106 -30.69 13.73 6.70
N VAL A 107 -29.61 14.01 5.95
CA VAL A 107 -28.30 14.32 6.54
C VAL A 107 -28.38 15.71 7.14
N VAL A 108 -28.53 15.80 8.45
CA VAL A 108 -28.35 17.05 9.18
C VAL A 108 -26.86 17.42 9.10
N VAL A 109 -26.53 18.29 8.17
CA VAL A 109 -25.20 18.86 8.05
C VAL A 109 -24.91 19.69 9.28
N SER A 110 -24.14 19.14 10.24
CA SER A 110 -23.54 19.95 11.27
C SER A 110 -22.41 20.77 10.65
N THR A 111 -22.35 22.05 10.93
CA THR A 111 -21.38 23.04 10.43
C THR A 111 -19.90 22.72 10.74
N GLU A 112 -19.60 21.66 11.47
CA GLU A 112 -18.25 21.16 11.80
C GLU A 112 -17.99 19.79 11.13
N SER A 113 -18.30 19.63 9.85
CA SER A 113 -17.99 18.37 9.13
C SER A 113 -16.48 18.21 8.95
N SER A 114 -15.94 17.06 9.33
CA SER A 114 -14.54 16.70 9.11
C SER A 114 -14.13 16.90 7.65
N LYS A 115 -12.96 17.51 7.40
CA LYS A 115 -12.42 17.68 6.04
C LYS A 115 -12.16 16.32 5.41
N PHE A 116 -12.24 16.23 4.09
CA PHE A 116 -11.94 14.99 3.37
C PHE A 116 -10.49 14.57 3.55
N LEU A 117 -9.56 15.48 3.30
CA LEU A 117 -8.15 15.34 3.65
C LEU A 117 -7.83 16.37 4.74
N GLN A 118 -7.02 15.99 5.70
CA GLN A 118 -6.54 16.87 6.77
C GLN A 118 -5.03 17.00 6.64
N ALA A 119 -4.48 18.18 6.94
CA ALA A 119 -3.05 18.32 7.07
C ALA A 119 -2.60 17.44 8.24
N SER A 120 -1.89 16.36 7.93
CA SER A 120 -1.32 15.50 8.96
C SER A 120 -0.29 16.27 9.79
N THR A 121 -0.18 15.94 11.08
CA THR A 121 0.94 16.34 11.93
C THR A 121 2.22 15.56 11.63
N GLU A 122 2.14 14.57 10.75
CA GLU A 122 3.29 13.81 10.25
C GLU A 122 3.47 14.12 8.76
N ILE A 123 4.69 14.45 8.35
CA ILE A 123 5.01 14.75 6.95
C ILE A 123 4.72 13.54 6.06
N SER A 124 4.18 13.79 4.86
CA SER A 124 3.93 12.78 3.82
C SER A 124 2.97 11.66 4.23
N LYS A 125 2.13 11.89 5.26
CA LYS A 125 1.15 10.92 5.74
C LYS A 125 -0.26 11.32 5.32
N HIS A 126 -0.99 10.35 4.79
CA HIS A 126 -2.44 10.45 4.55
C HIS A 126 -3.16 9.31 5.26
N ARG A 127 -4.30 9.63 5.84
CA ARG A 127 -5.22 8.63 6.40
C ARG A 127 -6.58 8.79 5.75
N LEU A 128 -7.12 7.69 5.28
CA LEU A 128 -8.41 7.62 4.61
C LEU A 128 -9.26 6.51 5.21
N SER A 129 -10.54 6.78 5.41
CA SER A 129 -11.53 5.74 5.72
C SER A 129 -12.17 5.23 4.42
N VAL A 130 -12.72 4.02 4.47
CA VAL A 130 -13.44 3.45 3.32
C VAL A 130 -14.68 4.31 2.97
N GLN A 131 -15.32 4.97 3.95
CA GLN A 131 -16.41 5.90 3.70
C GLN A 131 -15.96 7.11 2.86
N GLN A 132 -14.73 7.60 3.03
CA GLN A 132 -14.21 8.66 2.15
C GLN A 132 -13.87 8.12 0.76
N LEU A 133 -13.26 6.92 0.70
CA LEU A 133 -12.94 6.28 -0.58
C LEU A 133 -14.20 6.02 -1.41
N SER A 134 -15.34 5.69 -0.77
CA SER A 134 -16.62 5.46 -1.46
C SER A 134 -17.24 6.71 -2.08
N LEU A 135 -16.78 7.91 -1.71
CA LEU A 135 -17.19 9.16 -2.36
C LEU A 135 -16.42 9.43 -3.65
N MET A 136 -15.33 8.69 -3.89
CA MET A 136 -14.55 8.81 -5.12
C MET A 136 -15.20 7.98 -6.24
N PRO A 137 -15.13 8.45 -7.50
CA PRO A 137 -15.60 7.68 -8.64
C PRO A 137 -14.88 6.33 -8.73
N SER A 138 -15.64 5.26 -8.89
CA SER A 138 -15.13 3.89 -9.00
C SER A 138 -15.88 3.14 -10.09
N ILE A 139 -15.26 2.12 -10.66
CA ILE A 139 -15.85 1.27 -11.70
C ILE A 139 -16.40 0.02 -11.03
N GLY A 140 -17.73 -0.08 -10.92
CA GLY A 140 -18.43 -1.23 -10.37
C GLY A 140 -18.42 -1.30 -8.84
N GLU A 141 -17.28 -1.14 -8.19
CA GLU A 141 -17.11 -1.20 -6.74
C GLU A 141 -16.03 -0.22 -6.24
N VAL A 142 -16.04 0.06 -4.93
CA VAL A 142 -15.01 0.91 -4.31
C VAL A 142 -13.66 0.22 -4.40
N ASP A 143 -12.70 0.86 -5.05
CA ASP A 143 -11.33 0.37 -5.15
C ASP A 143 -10.38 1.25 -4.35
N ILE A 144 -9.71 0.65 -3.36
CA ILE A 144 -8.86 1.35 -2.41
C ILE A 144 -7.64 1.94 -3.12
N PHE A 145 -6.94 1.13 -3.92
CA PHE A 145 -5.68 1.55 -4.55
C PHE A 145 -5.91 2.57 -5.66
N ARG A 146 -6.97 2.39 -6.47
CA ARG A 146 -7.37 3.41 -7.45
C ARG A 146 -7.75 4.74 -6.80
N SER A 147 -8.41 4.68 -5.64
CA SER A 147 -8.70 5.90 -4.89
C SER A 147 -7.43 6.58 -4.38
N LEU A 148 -6.42 5.81 -3.93
CA LEU A 148 -5.12 6.36 -3.52
C LEU A 148 -4.39 7.02 -4.69
N GLN A 149 -4.59 6.56 -5.93
CA GLN A 149 -4.00 7.17 -7.13
C GLN A 149 -4.50 8.61 -7.39
N LEU A 150 -5.60 9.05 -6.78
CA LEU A 150 -6.07 10.43 -6.87
C LEU A 150 -5.30 11.39 -5.94
N LEU A 151 -4.47 10.87 -5.02
CA LEU A 151 -3.62 11.69 -4.16
C LEU A 151 -2.41 12.24 -4.92
N PRO A 152 -1.86 13.41 -4.50
CA PRO A 152 -0.62 13.92 -5.08
C PRO A 152 0.55 12.98 -4.82
N GLY A 153 1.44 12.84 -5.81
CA GLY A 153 2.63 11.99 -5.73
C GLY A 153 2.37 10.48 -5.75
N VAL A 154 1.16 10.05 -6.06
CA VAL A 154 0.77 8.64 -6.20
C VAL A 154 0.25 8.42 -7.61
N SER A 155 0.97 7.67 -8.43
CA SER A 155 0.63 7.41 -9.83
C SER A 155 0.32 5.94 -10.07
N ALA A 156 -0.42 5.64 -11.14
CA ALA A 156 -0.64 4.28 -11.61
C ALA A 156 0.50 3.81 -12.53
N THR A 157 0.67 2.50 -12.70
CA THR A 157 1.55 1.93 -13.73
C THR A 157 1.06 2.30 -15.12
N ASN A 158 -0.23 2.12 -15.36
CA ASN A 158 -0.99 2.55 -16.53
C ASN A 158 -2.42 2.88 -16.09
N GLU A 159 -3.30 3.26 -17.00
CA GLU A 159 -4.69 3.60 -16.70
C GLU A 159 -5.49 2.43 -16.09
N ASN A 160 -5.02 1.21 -16.32
CA ASN A 160 -5.68 -0.03 -15.93
C ASN A 160 -4.97 -0.76 -14.77
N SER A 161 -3.98 -0.15 -14.09
CA SER A 161 -3.21 -0.80 -13.03
C SER A 161 -3.55 -0.26 -11.65
N SER A 162 -3.74 -1.17 -10.67
CA SER A 162 -3.81 -0.85 -9.24
C SER A 162 -2.44 -0.65 -8.60
N GLY A 163 -1.35 -1.00 -9.27
CA GLY A 163 0.01 -0.78 -8.77
C GLY A 163 0.27 0.70 -8.47
N LEU A 164 0.92 1.00 -7.35
CA LEU A 164 1.18 2.37 -6.92
C LEU A 164 2.64 2.75 -7.09
N TYR A 165 2.91 3.70 -7.98
CA TYR A 165 4.18 4.42 -8.04
C TYR A 165 4.10 5.61 -7.10
N ILE A 166 4.88 5.61 -6.02
CA ILE A 166 4.82 6.64 -5.00
C ILE A 166 6.10 7.45 -5.03
N ARG A 167 6.00 8.72 -5.52
CA ARG A 167 7.16 9.60 -5.72
C ARG A 167 8.29 8.88 -6.46
N GLY A 168 7.97 8.28 -7.62
CA GLY A 168 8.91 7.55 -8.46
C GLY A 168 9.37 6.19 -7.93
N GLY A 169 8.96 5.78 -6.73
CA GLY A 169 9.22 4.43 -6.23
C GLY A 169 8.27 3.43 -6.86
N LYS A 170 8.81 2.26 -7.19
CA LYS A 170 8.09 1.17 -7.87
C LYS A 170 7.09 0.47 -6.93
N PRO A 171 6.05 -0.22 -7.42
CA PRO A 171 5.06 -0.92 -6.59
C PRO A 171 5.68 -1.88 -5.56
N HIS A 172 6.69 -2.64 -5.94
CA HIS A 172 7.39 -3.59 -5.06
C HIS A 172 8.33 -2.95 -4.03
N GLU A 173 8.57 -1.63 -4.12
CA GLU A 173 9.30 -0.85 -3.12
C GLU A 173 8.37 -0.31 -2.02
N ASN A 174 7.06 -0.54 -2.11
CA ASN A 174 6.09 -0.18 -1.10
C ASN A 174 5.87 -1.35 -0.13
N LEU A 175 5.80 -1.05 1.15
CA LEU A 175 5.35 -2.02 2.16
C LEU A 175 3.83 -1.98 2.25
N VAL A 176 3.18 -3.05 1.86
CA VAL A 176 1.72 -3.18 1.99
C VAL A 176 1.40 -4.19 3.08
N LEU A 177 0.64 -3.74 4.07
CA LEU A 177 0.22 -4.55 5.22
C LEU A 177 -1.30 -4.58 5.31
N LEU A 178 -1.85 -5.75 5.61
CA LEU A 178 -3.24 -5.93 6.01
C LEU A 178 -3.28 -6.62 7.37
N ASP A 179 -3.62 -5.87 8.44
CA ASP A 179 -3.59 -6.38 9.83
C ASP A 179 -2.24 -6.98 10.24
N GLY A 180 -1.13 -6.50 9.66
CA GLY A 180 0.24 -7.01 9.87
C GLY A 180 0.65 -8.15 8.93
N ILE A 181 -0.25 -8.67 8.10
CA ILE A 181 0.05 -9.61 7.01
C ILE A 181 0.71 -8.82 5.87
N LYS A 182 1.88 -9.21 5.40
CA LYS A 182 2.52 -8.61 4.22
C LYS A 182 1.81 -9.09 2.96
N VAL A 183 1.45 -8.15 2.08
CA VAL A 183 0.81 -8.44 0.80
C VAL A 183 1.79 -8.07 -0.31
N TYR A 184 2.15 -9.03 -1.13
CA TYR A 184 3.15 -8.90 -2.20
C TYR A 184 2.51 -8.56 -3.54
N ASN A 185 1.39 -9.21 -3.88
CA ASN A 185 0.58 -8.85 -5.03
C ASN A 185 -0.62 -8.03 -4.57
N VAL A 186 -0.78 -6.83 -5.12
CA VAL A 186 -1.74 -5.83 -4.64
C VAL A 186 -2.93 -5.65 -5.57
N ASP A 187 -2.98 -6.43 -6.64
CA ASP A 187 -4.00 -6.28 -7.67
C ASP A 187 -4.53 -7.62 -8.19
N HIS A 188 -5.70 -7.52 -8.81
CA HIS A 188 -6.37 -8.56 -9.58
C HIS A 188 -6.54 -8.10 -11.03
N PHE A 189 -6.69 -9.06 -11.92
CA PHE A 189 -7.00 -8.81 -13.31
C PHE A 189 -6.02 -7.81 -13.93
N PHE A 190 -4.72 -8.14 -13.86
CA PHE A 190 -3.62 -7.32 -14.40
C PHE A 190 -3.63 -5.85 -13.96
N GLY A 191 -4.12 -5.61 -12.74
CA GLY A 191 -4.17 -4.27 -12.15
C GLY A 191 -5.52 -3.57 -12.28
N PHE A 192 -6.51 -4.19 -12.90
CA PHE A 192 -7.82 -3.55 -13.05
C PHE A 192 -8.56 -3.36 -11.70
N PHE A 193 -8.39 -4.28 -10.75
CA PHE A 193 -8.91 -4.19 -9.38
C PHE A 193 -7.80 -4.31 -8.35
N SER A 194 -7.95 -3.66 -7.21
CA SER A 194 -7.07 -3.94 -6.07
C SER A 194 -7.41 -5.29 -5.43
N ALA A 195 -6.41 -5.96 -4.87
CA ALA A 195 -6.55 -7.22 -4.14
C ALA A 195 -7.21 -7.05 -2.76
N PHE A 196 -7.84 -5.90 -2.50
CA PHE A 196 -8.44 -5.58 -1.21
C PHE A 196 -9.93 -5.31 -1.36
N ASN A 197 -10.76 -6.19 -0.79
CA ASN A 197 -12.19 -5.97 -0.70
C ASN A 197 -12.49 -4.80 0.26
N ALA A 198 -13.00 -3.70 -0.26
CA ALA A 198 -13.32 -2.51 0.53
C ALA A 198 -14.30 -2.78 1.68
N ASN A 199 -15.17 -3.80 1.55
CA ASN A 199 -16.09 -4.21 2.62
C ASN A 199 -15.34 -4.76 3.85
N ALA A 200 -14.11 -5.28 3.68
CA ALA A 200 -13.28 -5.83 4.74
C ALA A 200 -12.38 -4.79 5.44
N ILE A 201 -12.19 -3.61 4.83
CA ILE A 201 -11.24 -2.61 5.31
C ILE A 201 -11.95 -1.53 6.12
N LYS A 202 -11.33 -1.07 7.21
CA LYS A 202 -11.79 0.04 8.05
C LYS A 202 -11.13 1.35 7.64
N SER A 203 -9.79 1.33 7.51
CA SER A 203 -9.01 2.52 7.19
C SER A 203 -7.69 2.14 6.52
N VAL A 204 -7.11 3.12 5.83
CA VAL A 204 -5.82 3.04 5.15
C VAL A 204 -4.93 4.16 5.63
N GLU A 205 -3.71 3.83 6.04
CA GLU A 205 -2.63 4.79 6.27
C GLU A 205 -1.60 4.69 5.16
N LEU A 206 -1.36 5.80 4.50
CA LEU A 206 -0.35 5.93 3.45
C LEU A 206 0.77 6.86 3.92
N TYR A 207 2.00 6.38 3.93
CA TYR A 207 3.24 7.16 4.14
C TYR A 207 4.01 7.21 2.83
N LYS A 208 4.11 8.38 2.20
CA LYS A 208 4.77 8.57 0.89
C LYS A 208 6.30 8.71 0.96
N GLY A 209 6.88 8.64 2.15
CA GLY A 209 8.32 8.71 2.41
C GLY A 209 8.61 9.09 3.85
N ALA A 210 9.89 9.00 4.26
CA ALA A 210 10.34 9.28 5.62
C ALA A 210 9.45 8.66 6.72
N PHE A 211 8.92 7.45 6.47
CA PHE A 211 7.97 6.77 7.34
C PHE A 211 8.60 6.38 8.70
N PRO A 212 7.78 6.21 9.78
CA PRO A 212 8.24 5.97 11.14
C PRO A 212 9.15 4.74 11.30
N SER A 213 10.02 4.74 12.33
CA SER A 213 11.01 3.66 12.58
C SER A 213 10.39 2.30 12.85
N ARG A 214 9.10 2.25 13.21
CA ARG A 214 8.34 1.00 13.37
C ARG A 214 8.21 0.20 12.07
N TYR A 215 8.31 0.84 10.91
CA TYR A 215 8.26 0.18 9.61
C TYR A 215 9.65 0.04 8.99
N GLY A 216 9.88 -1.06 8.26
CA GLY A 216 11.15 -1.32 7.57
C GLY A 216 10.97 -2.31 6.41
N GLY A 217 12.08 -2.64 5.74
CA GLY A 217 12.10 -3.68 4.71
C GLY A 217 11.64 -3.26 3.32
N ARG A 218 11.36 -1.95 3.08
CA ARG A 218 11.01 -1.38 1.77
C ARG A 218 11.64 0.00 1.59
N LEU A 219 11.79 0.45 0.33
CA LEU A 219 12.52 1.66 -0.02
C LEU A 219 11.64 2.91 -0.12
N SER A 220 10.39 2.80 -0.60
CA SER A 220 9.63 3.95 -1.07
C SER A 220 8.57 4.43 -0.10
N SER A 221 7.62 3.58 0.27
CA SER A 221 6.43 3.97 1.01
C SER A 221 5.90 2.86 1.92
N VAL A 222 4.88 3.19 2.73
CA VAL A 222 4.12 2.20 3.53
C VAL A 222 2.64 2.44 3.32
N ILE A 223 1.90 1.36 3.07
CA ILE A 223 0.45 1.32 2.98
C ILE A 223 -0.03 0.32 4.02
N ASP A 224 -0.58 0.82 5.12
CA ASP A 224 -1.05 0.00 6.23
C ASP A 224 -2.58 0.00 6.27
N LEU A 225 -3.17 -1.16 5.97
CA LEU A 225 -4.61 -1.38 5.92
C LEU A 225 -5.07 -2.04 7.22
N ALA A 226 -5.95 -1.37 7.93
CA ALA A 226 -6.64 -1.94 9.08
C ALA A 226 -7.95 -2.57 8.63
N GLY A 227 -8.09 -3.88 8.81
CA GLY A 227 -9.33 -4.60 8.57
C GLY A 227 -10.37 -4.31 9.64
N LYS A 228 -11.66 -4.41 9.30
CA LYS A 228 -12.75 -4.31 10.27
C LYS A 228 -12.60 -5.33 11.39
N VAL A 229 -12.87 -4.91 12.61
CA VAL A 229 -12.89 -5.80 13.79
C VAL A 229 -14.24 -6.51 13.92
N GLY A 230 -15.27 -5.89 13.34
CA GLY A 230 -16.66 -6.34 13.39
C GLY A 230 -17.42 -5.83 14.61
N SER A 231 -18.74 -5.98 14.56
CA SER A 231 -19.66 -5.50 15.59
C SER A 231 -19.65 -6.40 16.83
N PHE A 232 -19.66 -5.80 18.02
CA PHE A 232 -19.82 -6.51 19.31
C PHE A 232 -21.25 -6.47 19.83
N ASN A 233 -22.14 -5.71 19.20
CA ASN A 233 -23.48 -5.42 19.74
C ASN A 233 -24.61 -5.94 18.84
N GLU A 234 -24.48 -5.81 17.53
CA GLU A 234 -25.55 -6.12 16.57
C GLU A 234 -25.03 -6.86 15.33
N ILE A 235 -25.88 -7.68 14.73
CA ILE A 235 -25.55 -8.33 13.47
C ILE A 235 -25.67 -7.31 12.35
N LYS A 236 -24.60 -7.19 11.55
CA LYS A 236 -24.58 -6.36 10.34
C LYS A 236 -24.24 -7.22 9.14
N GLY A 237 -24.73 -6.84 7.97
CA GLY A 237 -24.37 -7.49 6.73
C GLY A 237 -24.62 -6.60 5.54
N ASN A 238 -23.84 -6.82 4.49
CA ASN A 238 -24.07 -6.21 3.20
C ASN A 238 -23.88 -7.23 2.08
N ALA A 239 -24.47 -6.97 0.95
CA ALA A 239 -24.26 -7.69 -0.29
C ALA A 239 -24.26 -6.69 -1.44
N ASN A 240 -23.36 -6.89 -2.39
CA ASN A 240 -23.22 -6.06 -3.57
C ASN A 240 -22.99 -6.96 -4.79
N ILE A 241 -23.59 -6.61 -5.91
CA ILE A 241 -23.37 -7.25 -7.21
C ILE A 241 -23.23 -6.17 -8.26
N ASN A 242 -22.24 -6.30 -9.13
CA ASN A 242 -22.01 -5.41 -10.26
C ASN A 242 -21.85 -6.24 -11.55
N LEU A 243 -21.39 -5.63 -12.65
CA LEU A 243 -21.27 -6.31 -13.95
C LEU A 243 -20.09 -7.31 -14.03
N LEU A 244 -19.20 -7.31 -13.03
CA LEU A 244 -17.96 -8.12 -13.05
C LEU A 244 -17.82 -9.04 -11.84
N SER A 245 -18.37 -8.64 -10.69
CA SER A 245 -18.16 -9.33 -9.42
C SER A 245 -19.39 -9.30 -8.51
N ALA A 246 -19.41 -10.21 -7.56
CA ALA A 246 -20.29 -10.19 -6.41
C ALA A 246 -19.47 -10.17 -5.13
N SER A 247 -19.90 -9.38 -4.15
CA SER A 247 -19.25 -9.26 -2.86
C SER A 247 -20.25 -9.16 -1.72
N GLY A 248 -19.81 -9.52 -0.52
CA GLY A 248 -20.62 -9.37 0.67
C GLY A 248 -19.79 -9.46 1.94
N SER A 249 -20.40 -9.02 3.04
CA SER A 249 -19.81 -9.17 4.37
C SER A 249 -20.86 -9.42 5.43
N ILE A 250 -20.44 -10.05 6.53
CA ILE A 250 -21.26 -10.30 7.71
C ILE A 250 -20.44 -10.03 8.98
N GLU A 251 -21.11 -9.43 9.96
CA GLU A 251 -20.59 -9.15 11.30
C GLU A 251 -21.52 -9.78 12.32
N VAL A 252 -21.00 -10.69 13.16
CA VAL A 252 -21.81 -11.46 14.12
C VAL A 252 -21.21 -11.34 15.50
N PRO A 253 -21.85 -10.58 16.42
CA PRO A 253 -21.45 -10.55 17.82
C PRO A 253 -21.91 -11.81 18.56
N PHE A 254 -21.10 -12.28 19.53
CA PHE A 254 -21.53 -13.32 20.46
C PHE A 254 -20.93 -13.12 21.85
N LEU A 255 -21.73 -13.40 22.87
CA LEU A 255 -21.37 -13.24 24.28
C LEU A 255 -20.94 -11.79 24.66
N LYS A 256 -21.30 -10.76 23.90
CA LYS A 256 -20.91 -9.34 24.08
C LYS A 256 -19.42 -9.06 24.19
N LYS A 257 -18.59 -10.08 24.03
CA LYS A 257 -17.11 -9.98 24.12
C LYS A 257 -16.42 -10.45 22.86
N PHE A 258 -17.13 -11.14 21.98
CA PHE A 258 -16.60 -11.67 20.74
C PHE A 258 -17.32 -11.01 19.56
N SER A 259 -16.57 -10.83 18.50
CA SER A 259 -17.10 -10.46 17.19
C SER A 259 -16.46 -11.35 16.13
N PHE A 260 -17.29 -11.92 15.27
CA PHE A 260 -16.84 -12.59 14.06
C PHE A 260 -17.19 -11.72 12.86
N PHE A 261 -16.22 -11.44 12.04
CA PHE A 261 -16.34 -10.74 10.77
C PHE A 261 -15.92 -11.65 9.64
N ALA A 262 -16.67 -11.69 8.55
CA ALA A 262 -16.26 -12.32 7.31
C ALA A 262 -16.69 -11.46 6.12
N ALA A 263 -15.84 -11.39 5.09
CA ALA A 263 -16.15 -10.74 3.82
C ALA A 263 -15.60 -11.58 2.67
N GLY A 264 -16.35 -11.66 1.58
CA GLY A 264 -15.95 -12.34 0.36
C GLY A 264 -16.26 -11.51 -0.87
N ARG A 265 -15.45 -11.66 -1.90
CA ARG A 265 -15.66 -11.11 -3.24
C ARG A 265 -15.20 -12.14 -4.25
N ARG A 266 -15.93 -12.30 -5.36
CA ARG A 266 -15.56 -13.13 -6.49
C ARG A 266 -16.01 -12.49 -7.79
N SER A 267 -15.15 -12.48 -8.80
CA SER A 267 -15.58 -12.23 -10.17
C SER A 267 -16.34 -13.44 -10.71
N PHE A 268 -17.24 -13.23 -11.66
CA PHE A 268 -17.98 -14.30 -12.35
C PHE A 268 -17.76 -14.26 -13.86
N THR A 269 -16.66 -13.66 -14.29
CA THR A 269 -16.29 -13.50 -15.71
C THR A 269 -15.99 -14.83 -16.40
N ASP A 270 -15.67 -15.87 -15.65
CA ASP A 270 -15.53 -17.27 -16.11
C ASP A 270 -16.88 -17.97 -16.33
N ILE A 271 -17.98 -17.47 -15.73
CA ILE A 271 -19.33 -18.06 -15.84
C ILE A 271 -20.20 -17.23 -16.78
N LEU A 272 -20.10 -15.90 -16.67
CA LEU A 272 -20.90 -14.95 -17.43
C LEU A 272 -19.99 -13.89 -18.04
N GLN A 273 -19.64 -14.04 -19.29
CA GLN A 273 -18.97 -13.00 -20.06
C GLN A 273 -19.96 -11.91 -20.40
N THR A 274 -19.66 -10.70 -19.95
CA THR A 274 -20.47 -9.52 -20.24
C THR A 274 -19.77 -8.71 -21.34
N SER A 275 -20.54 -8.00 -22.19
CA SER A 275 -19.96 -7.08 -23.18
C SER A 275 -19.08 -5.99 -22.54
N PHE A 276 -19.24 -5.75 -21.24
CA PHE A 276 -18.38 -4.85 -20.49
C PHE A 276 -17.02 -5.47 -20.20
N PHE A 277 -16.97 -6.76 -19.87
CA PHE A 277 -15.74 -7.52 -19.72
C PHE A 277 -14.93 -7.57 -21.03
N ASP A 278 -15.62 -7.89 -22.15
CA ASP A 278 -15.01 -7.96 -23.48
C ASP A 278 -14.33 -6.64 -23.84
N LYS A 279 -15.03 -5.48 -23.64
CA LYS A 279 -14.49 -4.16 -23.90
C LYS A 279 -13.31 -3.78 -22.99
N ILE A 280 -13.28 -4.24 -21.75
CA ILE A 280 -12.13 -4.05 -20.88
C ILE A 280 -10.96 -4.85 -21.43
N PHE A 281 -11.21 -6.08 -21.85
CA PHE A 281 -10.14 -6.96 -22.31
C PHE A 281 -9.55 -6.52 -23.65
N GLU A 282 -10.36 -6.03 -24.59
CA GLU A 282 -9.90 -5.42 -25.84
C GLU A 282 -8.85 -4.31 -25.61
N GLN A 283 -8.88 -3.61 -24.47
CA GLN A 283 -7.86 -2.61 -24.14
C GLN A 283 -6.51 -3.20 -23.70
N PHE A 284 -6.44 -4.48 -23.40
CA PHE A 284 -5.22 -5.19 -23.03
C PHE A 284 -4.64 -6.02 -24.17
N ASP A 285 -5.34 -6.13 -25.29
CA ASP A 285 -4.88 -6.83 -26.48
C ASP A 285 -4.02 -5.87 -27.33
N PRO A 286 -2.68 -6.07 -27.39
CA PRO A 286 -1.81 -5.19 -28.14
C PRO A 286 -1.82 -5.45 -29.65
N ASP A 287 -2.52 -6.47 -30.15
CA ASP A 287 -2.42 -6.94 -31.52
C ASP A 287 -3.56 -6.46 -32.44
N ASP A 288 -4.15 -5.28 -32.17
CA ASP A 288 -5.14 -4.62 -33.04
C ASP A 288 -4.68 -4.33 -34.50
N ASP A 289 -3.37 -4.51 -34.78
CA ASP A 289 -2.80 -4.29 -36.10
C ASP A 289 -2.81 -5.54 -37.02
N ILE A 290 -3.32 -6.67 -36.55
CA ILE A 290 -3.37 -7.91 -37.35
C ILE A 290 -4.81 -8.20 -37.79
N GLU A 291 -5.16 -7.73 -38.97
CA GLU A 291 -6.48 -7.80 -39.65
C GLU A 291 -7.00 -9.22 -39.84
N ASN A 292 -7.01 -10.19 -38.98
CA ASN A 292 -7.67 -11.49 -39.16
C ASN A 292 -7.61 -12.40 -37.91
N LEU A 293 -7.36 -11.86 -36.71
CA LEU A 293 -7.55 -12.64 -35.49
C LEU A 293 -8.99 -12.51 -34.99
N ASP A 294 -9.64 -13.62 -34.67
CA ASP A 294 -10.84 -13.55 -33.84
C ASP A 294 -10.46 -12.94 -32.48
N PRO A 295 -11.23 -11.99 -31.96
CA PRO A 295 -10.96 -11.41 -30.66
C PRO A 295 -10.91 -12.55 -29.63
N TRP A 296 -9.76 -12.68 -29.01
CA TRP A 296 -9.50 -13.72 -28.05
C TRP A 296 -9.89 -13.22 -26.66
N VAL A 297 -10.78 -13.96 -25.98
CA VAL A 297 -11.23 -13.64 -24.64
C VAL A 297 -10.78 -14.72 -23.67
N PRO A 298 -9.86 -14.41 -22.73
CA PRO A 298 -9.37 -15.39 -21.79
C PRO A 298 -10.46 -15.81 -20.78
N ASN A 299 -10.33 -17.01 -20.29
CA ASN A 299 -11.07 -17.45 -19.12
C ASN A 299 -10.33 -16.96 -17.87
N PHE A 300 -10.90 -15.95 -17.21
CA PHE A 300 -10.31 -15.30 -16.05
C PHE A 300 -11.30 -15.22 -14.90
N ASN A 301 -10.84 -15.51 -13.70
CA ASN A 301 -11.59 -15.20 -12.47
C ASN A 301 -10.64 -14.85 -11.33
N PHE A 302 -11.18 -14.10 -10.35
CA PHE A 302 -10.50 -13.82 -9.10
C PHE A 302 -11.46 -13.93 -7.91
N TYR A 303 -10.88 -14.11 -6.72
CA TYR A 303 -11.62 -14.01 -5.48
C TYR A 303 -10.76 -13.44 -4.35
N ASP A 304 -11.46 -12.80 -3.38
CA ASP A 304 -10.92 -12.42 -2.09
C ASP A 304 -11.78 -12.97 -0.96
N PHE A 305 -11.14 -13.38 0.08
CA PHE A 305 -11.78 -13.77 1.32
C PHE A 305 -11.03 -13.21 2.53
N ASN A 306 -11.76 -12.55 3.41
CA ASN A 306 -11.27 -12.02 4.68
C ASN A 306 -12.12 -12.61 5.81
N ALA A 307 -11.49 -13.02 6.90
CA ALA A 307 -12.18 -13.39 8.13
C ALA A 307 -11.40 -12.84 9.33
N LYS A 308 -12.13 -12.39 10.36
CA LYS A 308 -11.52 -11.93 11.61
C LYS A 308 -12.38 -12.37 12.79
N LEU A 309 -11.72 -12.97 13.77
CA LEU A 309 -12.28 -13.24 15.09
C LEU A 309 -11.66 -12.28 16.08
N SER A 310 -12.51 -11.54 16.81
CA SER A 310 -12.08 -10.53 17.77
C SER A 310 -12.63 -10.86 19.15
N TYR A 311 -11.80 -10.71 20.18
CA TYR A 311 -12.14 -11.00 21.57
C TYR A 311 -11.68 -9.89 22.49
N LYS A 312 -12.61 -9.35 23.29
CA LYS A 312 -12.37 -8.36 24.34
C LYS A 312 -12.50 -9.04 25.71
N PRO A 313 -11.46 -9.69 26.24
CA PRO A 313 -11.51 -10.30 27.59
C PRO A 313 -11.81 -9.27 28.67
N THR A 314 -11.17 -8.11 28.59
CA THR A 314 -11.40 -6.92 29.43
C THR A 314 -11.60 -5.69 28.52
N LYS A 315 -11.95 -4.55 29.12
CA LYS A 315 -12.01 -3.28 28.37
C LYS A 315 -10.63 -2.81 27.87
N ASP A 316 -9.56 -3.29 28.49
CA ASP A 316 -8.19 -2.85 28.16
C ASP A 316 -7.48 -3.80 27.20
N ASP A 317 -8.04 -4.97 26.92
CA ASP A 317 -7.50 -5.97 26.01
C ASP A 317 -8.31 -6.05 24.70
N LEU A 318 -7.59 -6.27 23.61
CA LEU A 318 -8.16 -6.72 22.34
C LEU A 318 -7.27 -7.80 21.75
N ILE A 319 -7.84 -8.97 21.51
CA ILE A 319 -7.21 -10.08 20.83
C ILE A 319 -7.91 -10.28 19.49
N THR A 320 -7.14 -10.35 18.42
CA THR A 320 -7.70 -10.59 17.08
C THR A 320 -6.93 -11.72 16.39
N PHE A 321 -7.67 -12.53 15.66
CA PHE A 321 -7.13 -13.48 14.69
C PHE A 321 -7.70 -13.11 13.32
N SER A 322 -6.85 -12.76 12.37
CA SER A 322 -7.21 -12.35 11.02
C SER A 322 -6.74 -13.39 10.00
N PHE A 323 -7.54 -13.62 8.98
CA PHE A 323 -7.23 -14.42 7.81
C PHE A 323 -7.51 -13.62 6.55
N TYR A 324 -6.62 -13.73 5.57
CA TYR A 324 -6.78 -13.16 4.23
C TYR A 324 -6.33 -14.16 3.17
N ARG A 325 -7.07 -14.25 2.07
CA ARG A 325 -6.67 -14.93 0.85
C ARG A 325 -7.24 -14.21 -0.35
N GLY A 326 -6.39 -13.90 -1.33
CA GLY A 326 -6.76 -13.40 -2.65
C GLY A 326 -6.08 -14.23 -3.72
N GLN A 327 -6.78 -14.58 -4.80
CA GLN A 327 -6.26 -15.40 -5.88
C GLN A 327 -6.84 -15.00 -7.22
N ASP A 328 -6.01 -15.07 -8.24
CA ASP A 328 -6.36 -14.93 -9.65
C ASP A 328 -6.06 -16.25 -10.36
N ASP A 329 -6.98 -16.68 -11.24
CA ASP A 329 -6.84 -17.79 -12.16
C ASP A 329 -7.07 -17.29 -13.59
N LEU A 330 -6.09 -17.49 -14.46
CA LEU A 330 -6.15 -17.18 -15.88
C LEU A 330 -5.89 -18.43 -16.69
N LYS A 331 -6.76 -18.72 -17.63
CA LYS A 331 -6.52 -19.70 -18.65
C LYS A 331 -6.70 -19.07 -20.04
N GLU A 332 -5.67 -19.14 -20.80
CA GLU A 332 -5.53 -18.61 -22.15
C GLU A 332 -5.31 -19.76 -23.13
N THR A 333 -6.21 -20.00 -24.04
CA THR A 333 -6.04 -20.97 -25.12
C THR A 333 -6.37 -20.26 -26.42
N SER A 334 -5.39 -20.11 -27.29
CA SER A 334 -5.55 -19.49 -28.62
C SER A 334 -5.08 -20.43 -29.69
N ASP A 335 -5.97 -20.83 -30.57
CA ASP A 335 -5.66 -21.50 -31.81
C ASP A 335 -5.42 -20.44 -32.87
N THR A 336 -4.16 -20.15 -33.21
CA THR A 336 -3.85 -19.11 -34.17
C THR A 336 -4.21 -19.53 -35.56
N LYS A 337 -5.13 -18.82 -36.18
CA LYS A 337 -5.53 -19.04 -37.57
C LYS A 337 -4.35 -18.75 -38.53
N ARG A 338 -4.32 -19.49 -39.61
CA ARG A 338 -3.38 -19.43 -40.72
C ARG A 338 -3.01 -18.00 -41.14
N TYR A 339 -1.79 -17.59 -40.86
CA TYR A 339 -1.18 -16.45 -41.51
C TYR A 339 -0.64 -16.87 -42.86
N GLN A 340 -1.03 -16.14 -43.91
CA GLN A 340 -0.53 -16.37 -45.26
C GLN A 340 0.40 -15.23 -45.63
N TYR A 341 1.70 -15.51 -45.74
CA TYR A 341 2.68 -14.55 -46.22
C TYR A 341 2.97 -14.79 -47.68
N PRO A 342 2.50 -13.94 -48.63
CA PRO A 342 2.87 -14.04 -50.03
C PRO A 342 4.32 -13.55 -50.21
N ASN A 343 5.15 -14.32 -50.99
CA ASN A 343 6.51 -13.96 -51.39
C ASN A 343 7.53 -13.83 -50.25
N PHE A 344 7.59 -14.80 -49.36
CA PHE A 344 8.65 -14.85 -48.35
C PHE A 344 9.87 -15.64 -48.87
N GLY A 345 11.03 -14.95 -49.08
CA GLY A 345 12.29 -15.61 -49.46
C GLY A 345 12.26 -16.38 -50.78
N GLY A 346 11.36 -16.04 -51.71
CA GLY A 346 11.24 -16.76 -53.01
C GLY A 346 10.25 -17.93 -53.00
N ILE A 347 9.51 -18.10 -51.90
CA ILE A 347 8.41 -19.05 -51.73
C ILE A 347 7.10 -18.28 -51.95
N ASP A 348 6.25 -18.76 -52.87
CA ASP A 348 5.02 -18.04 -53.25
C ASP A 348 4.02 -17.85 -52.12
N ARG A 349 4.07 -18.72 -51.10
CA ARG A 349 3.17 -18.65 -49.94
C ARG A 349 3.72 -19.48 -48.76
N ILE A 350 3.69 -18.95 -47.57
CA ILE A 350 3.94 -19.66 -46.32
C ILE A 350 2.70 -19.56 -45.44
N GLU A 351 2.25 -20.66 -44.87
CA GLU A 351 1.21 -20.70 -43.85
C GLU A 351 1.87 -20.89 -42.51
N ILE A 352 1.55 -19.99 -41.54
CA ILE A 352 2.01 -20.11 -40.17
C ILE A 352 0.81 -20.46 -39.32
N ASN A 353 0.86 -21.58 -38.63
CA ASN A 353 -0.06 -22.00 -37.61
C ASN A 353 0.63 -21.80 -36.24
N GLY A 354 -0.09 -21.32 -35.25
CA GLY A 354 0.46 -21.19 -33.92
C GLY A 354 -0.61 -21.50 -32.89
N ASP A 355 -0.28 -22.21 -31.85
CA ASP A 355 -1.13 -22.45 -30.69
C ASP A 355 -0.45 -21.89 -29.46
N LEU A 356 -1.25 -21.23 -28.62
CA LEU A 356 -0.84 -20.74 -27.30
C LEU A 356 -1.75 -21.38 -26.27
N ASP A 357 -1.17 -22.07 -25.30
CA ASP A 357 -1.87 -22.47 -24.09
C ASP A 357 -1.10 -21.89 -22.90
N ARG A 358 -1.78 -21.05 -22.10
CA ARG A 358 -1.22 -20.42 -20.91
C ARG A 358 -2.14 -20.68 -19.74
N ILE A 359 -1.56 -21.16 -18.66
CA ILE A 359 -2.23 -21.26 -17.35
C ILE A 359 -1.42 -20.42 -16.37
N SER A 360 -2.07 -19.43 -15.78
CA SER A 360 -1.43 -18.61 -14.74
C SER A 360 -2.32 -18.56 -13.51
N ARG A 361 -1.68 -18.74 -12.35
CA ARG A 361 -2.33 -18.62 -11.04
C ARG A 361 -1.42 -17.85 -10.10
N TRP A 362 -1.94 -16.77 -9.53
CA TRP A 362 -1.18 -15.99 -8.57
C TRP A 362 -2.07 -15.48 -7.44
N GLY A 363 -1.43 -15.09 -6.32
CA GLY A 363 -2.19 -14.58 -5.20
C GLY A 363 -1.39 -14.43 -3.92
N ASN A 364 -2.13 -14.10 -2.87
CA ASN A 364 -1.60 -14.01 -1.52
C ASN A 364 -2.50 -14.77 -0.55
N SER A 365 -1.90 -15.32 0.51
CA SER A 365 -2.61 -15.79 1.68
C SER A 365 -1.90 -15.37 2.95
N GLY A 366 -2.61 -15.28 4.08
CA GLY A 366 -1.96 -14.99 5.34
C GLY A 366 -2.87 -15.08 6.55
N TYR A 367 -2.20 -15.18 7.70
CA TYR A 367 -2.81 -15.23 9.02
C TYR A 367 -2.11 -14.23 9.92
N SER A 368 -2.87 -13.60 10.82
CA SER A 368 -2.31 -12.70 11.81
C SER A 368 -3.01 -12.92 13.15
N PHE A 369 -2.23 -13.11 14.19
CA PHE A 369 -2.67 -13.06 15.58
C PHE A 369 -2.12 -11.79 16.22
N LYS A 370 -2.99 -10.98 16.81
CA LYS A 370 -2.59 -9.77 17.51
C LYS A 370 -3.25 -9.72 18.88
N TRP A 371 -2.43 -9.48 19.90
CA TRP A 371 -2.88 -9.10 21.23
C TRP A 371 -2.39 -7.71 21.55
N SER A 372 -3.30 -6.84 21.93
CA SER A 372 -3.02 -5.46 22.34
C SER A 372 -3.62 -5.18 23.71
N ARG A 373 -2.86 -4.47 24.56
CA ARG A 373 -3.27 -4.14 25.91
C ARG A 373 -2.88 -2.74 26.33
N GLN A 374 -3.83 -2.03 26.92
CA GLN A 374 -3.62 -0.80 27.65
C GLN A 374 -3.40 -1.13 29.15
N TRP A 375 -2.17 -1.06 29.64
CA TRP A 375 -1.85 -1.40 31.02
C TRP A 375 -2.26 -0.32 32.01
N ASN A 376 -2.09 0.91 31.61
CA ASN A 376 -2.48 2.12 32.36
C ASN A 376 -2.57 3.31 31.37
N PRO A 377 -3.04 4.50 31.77
CA PRO A 377 -3.19 5.63 30.85
C PRO A 377 -1.93 6.04 30.08
N ARG A 378 -0.75 5.57 30.47
CA ARG A 378 0.54 5.96 29.88
C ARG A 378 1.29 4.84 29.19
N PHE A 379 0.89 3.58 29.36
CA PHE A 379 1.61 2.43 28.78
C PHE A 379 0.67 1.52 28.01
N TYR A 380 0.97 1.39 26.73
CA TYR A 380 0.34 0.48 25.78
C TYR A 380 1.37 -0.44 25.16
N ASN A 381 0.98 -1.68 24.87
CA ASN A 381 1.76 -2.56 24.02
C ASN A 381 0.88 -3.41 23.11
N SER A 382 1.48 -3.88 22.01
CA SER A 382 0.91 -4.91 21.15
C SER A 382 1.94 -5.98 20.81
N PHE A 383 1.46 -7.19 20.67
CA PHE A 383 2.20 -8.34 20.15
C PHE A 383 1.47 -8.88 18.93
N ASN A 384 2.17 -9.00 17.82
CA ASN A 384 1.64 -9.51 16.57
C ASN A 384 2.50 -10.65 16.04
N VAL A 385 1.86 -11.74 15.64
CA VAL A 385 2.49 -12.82 14.89
C VAL A 385 1.72 -12.99 13.60
N SER A 386 2.43 -12.97 12.48
CA SER A 386 1.81 -13.15 11.16
C SER A 386 2.59 -14.15 10.31
N PHE A 387 1.86 -14.85 9.47
CA PHE A 387 2.38 -15.62 8.36
C PHE A 387 1.78 -15.04 7.08
N SER A 388 2.63 -14.83 6.09
CA SER A 388 2.26 -14.29 4.78
C SER A 388 2.85 -15.17 3.70
N GLU A 389 2.07 -15.45 2.67
CA GLU A 389 2.48 -16.22 1.51
C GLU A 389 2.06 -15.48 0.24
N TYR A 390 2.97 -15.37 -0.68
CA TYR A 390 2.74 -15.00 -2.08
C TYR A 390 3.11 -16.20 -2.94
N TYR A 391 2.35 -16.45 -3.99
CA TYR A 391 2.66 -17.44 -5.01
C TYR A 391 2.31 -16.92 -6.39
N ASN A 392 3.09 -17.31 -7.38
CA ASN A 392 2.86 -17.07 -8.79
C ASN A 392 3.32 -18.32 -9.56
N TYR A 393 2.37 -19.02 -10.14
CA TYR A 393 2.58 -20.16 -11.02
C TYR A 393 2.19 -19.78 -12.44
N GLN A 394 3.05 -20.05 -13.42
CA GLN A 394 2.79 -19.79 -14.83
C GLN A 394 3.36 -20.94 -15.66
N ASP A 395 2.51 -21.52 -16.52
CA ASP A 395 2.83 -22.54 -17.50
C ASP A 395 2.41 -21.97 -18.85
N ASP A 396 3.38 -21.73 -19.73
CA ASP A 396 3.20 -21.20 -21.08
C ASP A 396 3.69 -22.23 -22.10
N SER A 397 2.78 -22.72 -22.94
CA SER A 397 3.10 -23.59 -24.06
C SER A 397 2.87 -22.87 -25.39
N TYR A 398 3.91 -22.73 -26.17
CA TYR A 398 3.89 -22.12 -27.50
C TYR A 398 4.20 -23.17 -28.54
N PHE A 399 3.33 -23.32 -29.50
CA PHE A 399 3.55 -24.15 -30.67
C PHE A 399 3.46 -23.30 -31.96
N VAL A 400 4.49 -23.29 -32.79
CA VAL A 400 4.51 -22.53 -34.04
C VAL A 400 4.99 -23.43 -35.16
N GLN A 401 4.17 -23.56 -36.20
CA GLN A 401 4.44 -24.36 -37.34
C GLN A 401 4.38 -23.53 -38.64
N ALA A 402 5.40 -23.58 -39.44
CA ALA A 402 5.43 -22.95 -40.76
C ALA A 402 5.37 -24.02 -41.87
N ILE A 403 4.38 -23.92 -42.75
CA ILE A 403 4.08 -24.89 -43.79
C ILE A 403 4.05 -24.18 -45.15
N ILE A 404 4.61 -24.86 -46.22
CA ILE A 404 4.46 -24.45 -47.61
C ILE A 404 3.20 -25.07 -48.22
N PRO A 405 2.55 -24.47 -49.28
CA PRO A 405 1.27 -24.89 -49.82
C PRO A 405 1.16 -26.35 -50.29
N ASP A 406 2.21 -27.11 -50.38
CA ASP A 406 2.21 -28.54 -50.73
C ASP A 406 2.39 -29.46 -49.51
N ASP A 407 1.98 -29.02 -48.31
CA ASP A 407 2.12 -29.70 -47.03
C ASP A 407 3.58 -30.04 -46.63
N SER A 408 4.55 -29.32 -47.16
CA SER A 408 5.95 -29.46 -46.79
C SER A 408 6.22 -28.60 -45.55
N LEU A 409 6.47 -29.24 -44.40
CA LEU A 409 6.87 -28.57 -43.16
C LEU A 409 8.24 -27.90 -43.36
N ILE A 410 8.29 -26.57 -43.16
CA ILE A 410 9.55 -25.80 -43.18
C ILE A 410 10.15 -25.74 -41.77
N PHE A 411 9.28 -25.53 -40.78
CA PHE A 411 9.71 -25.20 -39.44
C PHE A 411 8.65 -25.65 -38.42
N ASP A 412 9.12 -26.25 -37.36
CA ASP A 412 8.30 -26.67 -36.22
C ASP A 412 9.03 -26.24 -34.93
N LEU A 413 8.41 -25.38 -34.13
CA LEU A 413 8.95 -24.91 -32.88
C LEU A 413 7.93 -25.14 -31.78
N SER A 414 8.30 -25.90 -30.77
CA SER A 414 7.59 -26.02 -29.53
C SER A 414 8.44 -25.42 -28.39
N VAL A 415 7.87 -24.56 -27.60
CA VAL A 415 8.53 -23.98 -26.43
C VAL A 415 7.56 -24.05 -25.24
N ILE A 416 7.99 -24.71 -24.19
CA ILE A 416 7.30 -24.79 -22.92
C ILE A 416 8.10 -24.00 -21.89
N LEU A 417 7.42 -23.14 -21.13
CA LEU A 417 8.05 -22.29 -20.11
C LEU A 417 7.26 -22.41 -18.82
N ASP A 418 7.86 -23.04 -17.83
CA ASP A 418 7.31 -23.18 -16.48
C ASP A 418 7.99 -22.24 -15.51
N GLN A 419 7.21 -21.49 -14.77
CA GLN A 419 7.68 -20.61 -13.70
C GLN A 419 6.89 -20.84 -12.41
N ASP A 420 7.61 -20.94 -11.33
CA ASP A 420 7.06 -21.01 -9.97
C ASP A 420 7.83 -20.05 -9.06
N ASN A 421 7.15 -19.09 -8.45
CA ASN A 421 7.72 -18.15 -7.50
C ASN A 421 6.87 -18.09 -6.24
N THR A 422 7.46 -18.42 -5.11
CA THR A 422 6.82 -18.34 -3.80
C THR A 422 7.64 -17.49 -2.85
N VAL A 423 6.96 -16.69 -2.02
CA VAL A 423 7.52 -15.92 -0.92
C VAL A 423 6.73 -16.22 0.33
N GLN A 424 7.36 -16.79 1.33
CA GLN A 424 6.75 -17.06 2.63
C GLN A 424 7.47 -16.27 3.71
N ASP A 425 6.71 -15.50 4.50
CA ASP A 425 7.23 -14.74 5.64
C ASP A 425 6.53 -15.15 6.93
N PHE A 426 7.31 -15.55 7.92
CA PHE A 426 6.88 -15.58 9.32
C PHE A 426 7.40 -14.34 10.01
N THR A 427 6.52 -13.54 10.63
CA THR A 427 6.91 -12.33 11.35
C THR A 427 6.36 -12.35 12.77
N ALA A 428 7.23 -12.15 13.77
CA ALA A 428 6.84 -11.91 15.16
C ALA A 428 7.29 -10.50 15.56
N ARG A 429 6.36 -9.68 16.06
CA ARG A 429 6.59 -8.29 16.36
C ARG A 429 6.01 -7.90 17.72
N TYR A 430 6.78 -7.13 18.47
CA TYR A 430 6.36 -6.47 19.70
C TYR A 430 6.54 -4.96 19.56
N ASP A 431 5.50 -4.20 19.89
CA ASP A 431 5.51 -2.73 19.90
C ASP A 431 5.07 -2.25 21.27
N GLY A 432 5.77 -1.26 21.83
CA GLY A 432 5.46 -0.60 23.08
C GLY A 432 5.38 0.91 22.91
N GLU A 433 4.44 1.53 23.62
CA GLU A 433 4.24 2.98 23.66
C GLU A 433 4.19 3.46 25.12
N VAL A 434 5.01 4.46 25.44
CA VAL A 434 5.02 5.09 26.77
C VAL A 434 4.84 6.59 26.64
N ILE A 435 3.79 7.13 27.24
CA ILE A 435 3.55 8.58 27.30
C ILE A 435 4.28 9.14 28.51
N SER A 436 5.12 10.16 28.27
CA SER A 436 5.98 10.81 29.26
C SER A 436 5.69 12.32 29.31
N GLY A 437 5.68 12.89 30.49
CA GLY A 437 5.50 14.34 30.68
C GLY A 437 4.21 14.88 30.03
N LYS A 438 4.32 16.01 29.34
CA LYS A 438 3.21 16.66 28.63
C LYS A 438 3.03 16.06 27.23
N ASN A 439 2.44 14.87 27.12
CA ASN A 439 2.13 14.21 25.84
C ASN A 439 3.33 13.81 24.96
N ASN A 440 4.56 13.81 25.50
CA ASN A 440 5.67 13.21 24.79
C ASN A 440 5.54 11.71 24.79
N LYS A 441 5.99 11.05 23.71
CA LYS A 441 5.81 9.61 23.54
C LYS A 441 7.13 8.93 23.17
N PHE A 442 7.44 7.85 23.88
CA PHE A 442 8.44 6.87 23.47
C PHE A 442 7.74 5.72 22.77
N GLU A 443 8.22 5.37 21.59
CA GLU A 443 7.82 4.16 20.87
C GLU A 443 9.04 3.27 20.72
N PHE A 444 8.90 1.99 21.02
CA PHE A 444 9.97 1.01 20.88
C PHE A 444 9.39 -0.33 20.47
N GLY A 445 10.21 -1.13 19.83
CA GLY A 445 9.77 -2.45 19.45
C GLY A 445 10.89 -3.32 18.91
N PHE A 446 10.53 -4.59 18.77
CA PHE A 446 11.36 -5.61 18.19
C PHE A 446 10.56 -6.40 17.17
N GLU A 447 11.20 -6.76 16.06
CA GLU A 447 10.61 -7.53 14.97
C GLU A 447 11.60 -8.60 14.52
N TYR A 448 11.12 -9.82 14.46
CA TYR A 448 11.78 -10.95 13.83
C TYR A 448 11.00 -11.34 12.58
N THR A 449 11.68 -11.50 11.46
CA THR A 449 11.11 -12.02 10.22
C THR A 449 12.00 -13.13 9.70
N ASN A 450 11.41 -14.30 9.42
CA ASN A 450 12.02 -15.35 8.62
C ASN A 450 11.35 -15.34 7.25
N SER A 451 12.14 -15.19 6.20
CA SER A 451 11.67 -15.18 4.79
C SER A 451 12.24 -16.38 4.06
N ASP A 452 11.37 -17.17 3.41
CA ASP A 452 11.73 -18.26 2.49
C ASP A 452 11.22 -17.89 1.10
N VAL A 453 12.12 -17.79 0.13
CA VAL A 453 11.82 -17.42 -1.25
C VAL A 453 12.31 -18.51 -2.18
N ASN A 454 11.40 -19.03 -3.00
CA ASN A 454 11.70 -20.01 -4.03
C ASN A 454 11.36 -19.43 -5.41
N TYR A 455 12.25 -19.62 -6.36
CA TYR A 455 12.01 -19.32 -7.76
C TYR A 455 12.58 -20.40 -8.64
N LEU A 456 11.72 -21.01 -9.46
CA LEU A 456 12.07 -22.02 -10.46
C LEU A 456 11.62 -21.51 -11.83
N PHE A 457 12.52 -21.56 -12.81
CA PHE A 457 12.24 -21.27 -14.20
C PHE A 457 12.84 -22.37 -15.09
N VAL A 458 11.97 -23.13 -15.72
CA VAL A 458 12.33 -24.27 -16.58
C VAL A 458 11.83 -24.01 -18.00
N ARG A 459 12.59 -24.46 -18.97
CA ARG A 459 12.25 -24.45 -20.39
C ARG A 459 12.24 -25.86 -20.93
N ASP A 460 11.21 -26.20 -21.72
CA ASP A 460 11.06 -27.49 -22.44
C ASP A 460 11.19 -28.69 -21.47
N ASP A 461 10.65 -28.58 -20.24
CA ASP A 461 10.66 -29.58 -19.16
C ASP A 461 12.04 -30.09 -18.73
N THR A 462 13.11 -29.65 -19.38
CA THR A 462 14.46 -30.22 -19.24
C THR A 462 15.56 -29.22 -18.98
N LEU A 463 15.42 -27.98 -19.49
CA LEU A 463 16.43 -26.95 -19.35
C LEU A 463 16.06 -26.03 -18.17
N THR A 464 16.67 -26.23 -17.03
CA THR A 464 16.56 -25.29 -15.91
C THR A 464 17.34 -24.00 -16.21
N ILE A 465 16.62 -22.89 -16.34
CA ILE A 465 17.20 -21.56 -16.60
C ILE A 465 17.63 -20.93 -15.26
N LEU A 466 16.76 -21.00 -14.25
CA LEU A 466 17.05 -20.52 -12.91
C LEU A 466 16.31 -21.39 -11.89
N ASP A 467 17.05 -21.88 -10.90
CA ASP A 467 16.50 -22.59 -9.74
C ASP A 467 17.20 -22.03 -8.51
N THR A 468 16.44 -21.35 -7.66
CA THR A 468 16.99 -20.75 -6.45
C THR A 468 15.98 -20.81 -5.33
N ARG A 469 16.43 -21.30 -4.18
CA ARG A 469 15.70 -21.21 -2.93
C ARG A 469 16.60 -20.62 -1.87
N GLN A 470 16.14 -19.54 -1.26
CA GLN A 470 16.89 -18.81 -0.24
C GLN A 470 16.00 -18.57 0.97
N THR A 471 16.56 -18.80 2.13
CA THR A 471 15.92 -18.52 3.43
C THR A 471 16.80 -17.57 4.23
N SER A 472 16.22 -16.60 4.89
CA SER A 472 16.97 -15.67 5.73
C SER A 472 16.17 -15.12 6.90
N ASP A 473 16.88 -14.89 7.99
CA ASP A 473 16.38 -14.23 9.19
C ASP A 473 16.76 -12.76 9.21
N LEU A 474 15.78 -11.94 9.59
CA LEU A 474 15.92 -10.50 9.80
C LEU A 474 15.49 -10.14 11.22
N TYR A 475 16.42 -9.71 12.04
CA TYR A 475 16.18 -9.20 13.39
C TYR A 475 16.22 -7.69 13.37
N SER A 476 15.20 -7.03 13.84
CA SER A 476 15.12 -5.55 13.84
C SER A 476 14.65 -5.04 15.19
N GLY A 477 15.30 -3.99 15.68
CA GLY A 477 14.83 -3.24 16.84
C GLY A 477 14.69 -1.76 16.47
N TYR A 478 13.72 -1.07 17.07
CA TYR A 478 13.57 0.37 16.86
C TYR A 478 13.27 1.10 18.17
N LEU A 479 13.65 2.38 18.16
CA LEU A 479 13.32 3.34 19.22
C LEU A 479 12.99 4.67 18.56
N SER A 480 11.91 5.30 19.00
CA SER A 480 11.51 6.65 18.58
C SER A 480 11.08 7.48 19.77
N TYR A 481 11.34 8.78 19.70
CA TYR A 481 10.87 9.78 20.66
C TYR A 481 10.09 10.86 19.92
N ASP A 482 8.88 11.12 20.39
CA ASP A 482 7.92 12.08 19.85
C ASP A 482 7.77 13.22 20.85
N LEU A 483 8.37 14.37 20.58
CA LEU A 483 8.34 15.56 21.43
C LEU A 483 7.17 16.46 21.04
N LYS A 484 6.15 16.51 21.89
CA LYS A 484 4.91 17.31 21.72
C LYS A 484 4.66 18.31 22.86
N SER A 485 5.57 18.35 23.83
CA SER A 485 5.44 19.26 25.00
C SER A 485 5.74 20.71 24.68
N ILE A 486 6.34 21.01 23.55
CA ILE A 486 6.62 22.37 23.09
C ILE A 486 5.46 22.83 22.21
N LYS A 487 4.88 23.99 22.57
CA LYS A 487 3.76 24.55 21.81
C LYS A 487 4.10 24.71 20.33
N ASN A 488 3.19 24.31 19.46
CA ASN A 488 3.29 24.40 18.00
C ASN A 488 4.42 23.57 17.37
N LEU A 489 5.17 22.76 18.14
CA LEU A 489 6.25 21.92 17.65
C LEU A 489 5.94 20.46 17.89
N ASN A 490 6.01 19.67 16.84
CA ASN A 490 6.02 18.22 16.89
C ASN A 490 7.33 17.73 16.24
N LEU A 491 8.20 17.11 17.05
CA LEU A 491 9.49 16.62 16.63
C LEU A 491 9.57 15.12 16.92
N LYS A 492 9.71 14.30 15.89
CA LYS A 492 9.90 12.85 16.01
C LYS A 492 11.29 12.47 15.54
N VAL A 493 12.06 11.86 16.42
CA VAL A 493 13.37 11.29 16.11
C VAL A 493 13.35 9.81 16.41
N GLY A 494 14.00 9.01 15.57
CA GLY A 494 14.05 7.58 15.78
C GLY A 494 15.16 6.90 15.02
N ILE A 495 15.42 5.67 15.39
CA ILE A 495 16.38 4.79 14.74
C ILE A 495 15.80 3.38 14.67
N ARG A 496 16.03 2.72 13.56
CA ARG A 496 15.83 1.27 13.40
C ARG A 496 17.20 0.64 13.12
N ALA A 497 17.53 -0.43 13.85
CA ALA A 497 18.70 -1.25 13.62
C ALA A 497 18.24 -2.64 13.19
N SER A 498 18.79 -3.15 12.11
CA SER A 498 18.45 -4.46 11.56
C SER A 498 19.69 -5.31 11.35
N ARG A 499 19.64 -6.59 11.74
CA ARG A 499 20.63 -7.60 11.43
C ARG A 499 20.02 -8.55 10.41
N TYR A 500 20.63 -8.65 9.24
CA TYR A 500 20.19 -9.52 8.15
C TYR A 500 21.20 -10.65 7.98
N GLU A 501 20.76 -11.90 8.15
CA GLU A 501 21.66 -13.03 8.23
C GLU A 501 22.29 -13.41 6.90
N LEU A 502 21.53 -13.35 5.79
CA LEU A 502 22.04 -13.75 4.48
C LEU A 502 23.28 -12.95 4.07
N THR A 503 23.33 -11.65 4.40
CA THR A 503 24.51 -10.81 4.13
C THR A 503 25.47 -10.73 5.33
N ASN A 504 25.06 -11.21 6.50
CA ASN A 504 25.80 -11.11 7.77
C ASN A 504 26.17 -9.66 8.17
N LYS A 505 25.30 -8.67 7.81
CA LYS A 505 25.52 -7.24 8.03
C LYS A 505 24.47 -6.61 8.95
N ASN A 506 24.85 -5.48 9.56
CA ASN A 506 23.96 -4.63 10.33
C ASN A 506 23.63 -3.37 9.52
N TYR A 507 22.35 -2.99 9.53
CA TYR A 507 21.81 -1.83 8.82
C TYR A 507 21.20 -0.86 9.82
N PHE A 508 21.55 0.42 9.71
CA PHE A 508 21.06 1.46 10.60
C PHE A 508 20.24 2.49 9.82
N SER A 509 19.01 2.69 10.23
CA SER A 509 18.01 3.53 9.57
C SER A 509 17.55 4.67 10.49
N PRO A 510 18.35 5.77 10.64
CA PRO A 510 17.92 6.95 11.37
C PRO A 510 16.74 7.62 10.67
N ARG A 511 15.84 8.22 11.45
CA ARG A 511 14.64 8.91 10.99
C ARG A 511 14.40 10.17 11.77
N PHE A 512 13.92 11.18 11.07
CA PHE A 512 13.63 12.49 11.63
C PHE A 512 12.40 13.06 10.94
N GLN A 513 11.48 13.60 11.73
CA GLN A 513 10.31 14.35 11.25
C GLN A 513 10.12 15.56 12.13
N LEU A 514 9.80 16.70 11.54
CA LEU A 514 9.48 17.94 12.22
C LEU A 514 8.23 18.55 11.58
N ASP A 515 7.29 18.96 12.43
CA ASP A 515 6.13 19.78 12.07
C ASP A 515 6.13 20.97 13.02
N TYR A 516 6.18 22.19 12.47
CA TYR A 516 6.21 23.43 13.24
C TYR A 516 5.18 24.41 12.71
N GLU A 517 4.22 24.78 13.54
CA GLU A 517 3.24 25.81 13.24
C GLU A 517 3.87 27.20 13.47
N PHE A 518 4.38 27.76 12.38
CA PHE A 518 5.11 29.03 12.38
C PHE A 518 4.18 30.24 12.54
N PHE A 519 3.04 30.22 11.86
CA PHE A 519 1.92 31.14 12.02
C PHE A 519 0.64 30.35 12.21
N LYS A 520 -0.40 30.97 12.75
CA LYS A 520 -1.71 30.35 12.85
C LYS A 520 -2.13 29.77 11.49
N ASN A 521 -2.40 28.50 11.45
CA ASN A 521 -2.79 27.73 10.24
C ASN A 521 -1.66 27.51 9.22
N ILE A 522 -0.42 27.95 9.44
CA ILE A 522 0.71 27.71 8.52
C ILE A 522 1.74 26.84 9.24
N LYS A 523 2.06 25.70 8.62
CA LYS A 523 3.01 24.73 9.14
C LYS A 523 4.16 24.50 8.18
N VAL A 524 5.36 24.40 8.71
CA VAL A 524 6.55 23.92 8.04
C VAL A 524 6.80 22.49 8.46
N LYS A 525 7.06 21.62 7.51
CA LYS A 525 7.30 20.20 7.73
C LYS A 525 8.66 19.80 7.18
N LEU A 526 9.42 18.99 7.91
CA LEU A 526 10.67 18.41 7.44
C LEU A 526 10.67 16.91 7.69
N GLY A 527 11.24 16.14 6.78
CA GLY A 527 11.39 14.69 6.89
C GLY A 527 12.74 14.22 6.37
N TYR A 528 13.34 13.29 7.09
CA TYR A 528 14.55 12.59 6.70
C TYR A 528 14.46 11.14 7.12
N GLY A 529 14.96 10.21 6.28
CA GLY A 529 15.03 8.81 6.66
C GLY A 529 15.89 7.98 5.72
N ILE A 530 16.58 6.98 6.29
CA ILE A 530 17.28 5.94 5.55
C ILE A 530 16.41 4.67 5.62
N HIS A 531 16.23 4.00 4.50
CA HIS A 531 15.38 2.83 4.34
C HIS A 531 16.13 1.73 3.61
N ASN A 532 15.93 0.46 4.02
CA ASN A 532 16.56 -0.70 3.39
C ASN A 532 15.51 -1.70 2.92
N GLN A 533 15.81 -2.42 1.83
CA GLN A 533 14.96 -3.48 1.28
C GLN A 533 15.77 -4.77 1.09
N PHE A 534 15.25 -5.87 1.66
CA PHE A 534 15.91 -7.17 1.71
C PHE A 534 15.25 -8.20 0.77
N VAL A 535 13.99 -8.05 0.46
CA VAL A 535 13.22 -8.86 -0.50
C VAL A 535 12.85 -7.98 -1.67
N LYS A 536 13.30 -8.32 -2.87
CA LYS A 536 13.13 -7.53 -4.09
C LYS A 536 12.30 -8.27 -5.12
N GLN A 537 11.42 -7.58 -5.80
CA GLN A 537 10.84 -8.05 -7.05
C GLN A 537 11.75 -7.65 -8.19
N ILE A 538 12.09 -8.60 -9.01
CA ILE A 538 12.87 -8.43 -10.22
C ILE A 538 11.88 -8.37 -11.39
N VAL A 539 11.94 -7.27 -12.13
CA VAL A 539 11.02 -7.00 -13.25
C VAL A 539 11.66 -7.51 -14.55
N GLY A 540 10.95 -8.36 -15.28
CA GLY A 540 11.40 -8.87 -16.58
C GLY A 540 11.28 -7.82 -17.69
N GLU A 541 12.27 -7.76 -18.60
CA GLU A 541 12.33 -6.76 -19.70
C GLU A 541 11.36 -7.00 -20.87
N ASN A 542 10.52 -8.01 -20.86
CA ASN A 542 9.69 -8.32 -22.02
C ASN A 542 8.51 -7.36 -22.19
N VAL A 543 8.57 -6.53 -23.22
CA VAL A 543 7.53 -5.58 -23.61
C VAL A 543 6.31 -6.29 -24.21
N THR A 544 6.49 -7.48 -24.79
CA THR A 544 5.46 -8.24 -25.51
C THR A 544 4.84 -9.38 -24.72
N SER A 545 5.45 -9.82 -23.63
CA SER A 545 4.88 -10.82 -22.73
C SER A 545 4.49 -10.16 -21.40
N ARG A 546 3.29 -10.44 -20.91
CA ARG A 546 2.82 -10.08 -19.58
C ARG A 546 3.91 -10.44 -18.58
N SER A 547 4.16 -9.50 -17.65
CA SER A 547 5.31 -9.43 -16.75
C SER A 547 5.73 -10.79 -16.17
N ARG A 548 7.00 -11.15 -16.37
CA ARG A 548 7.66 -12.28 -15.71
C ARG A 548 8.36 -11.81 -14.43
N ASP A 549 7.66 -11.06 -13.63
CA ASP A 549 8.19 -10.52 -12.38
C ASP A 549 8.27 -11.60 -11.32
N PHE A 550 9.40 -11.68 -10.63
CA PHE A 550 9.61 -12.66 -9.57
C PHE A 550 10.35 -12.07 -8.38
N TRP A 551 10.14 -12.65 -7.22
CA TRP A 551 10.74 -12.19 -5.97
C TRP A 551 11.98 -13.00 -5.61
N LEU A 552 13.02 -12.30 -5.11
CA LEU A 552 14.24 -12.90 -4.59
C LEU A 552 14.72 -12.18 -3.32
N LEU A 553 15.55 -12.87 -2.53
CA LEU A 553 16.25 -12.27 -1.41
C LEU A 553 17.52 -11.55 -1.88
N SER A 554 17.87 -10.46 -1.19
CA SER A 554 19.16 -9.80 -1.41
C SER A 554 20.26 -10.55 -0.67
N ASP A 555 21.33 -10.94 -1.39
CA ASP A 555 22.43 -11.76 -0.89
C ASP A 555 23.79 -11.03 -0.92
N ASP A 556 23.83 -9.80 -1.45
CA ASP A 556 25.03 -8.99 -1.70
C ASP A 556 26.04 -9.62 -2.68
N ASN A 557 25.64 -10.68 -3.40
CA ASN A 557 26.41 -11.25 -4.51
C ASN A 557 25.81 -10.76 -5.84
N ASP A 558 24.65 -11.34 -6.21
CA ASP A 558 23.94 -10.97 -7.43
C ASP A 558 22.95 -9.84 -7.19
N ILE A 559 22.29 -9.85 -6.01
CA ILE A 559 21.25 -8.91 -5.64
C ILE A 559 21.65 -8.19 -4.35
N ASN A 560 22.13 -6.96 -4.46
CA ASN A 560 22.53 -6.16 -3.32
C ASN A 560 21.32 -5.69 -2.50
N VAL A 561 21.49 -5.52 -1.17
CA VAL A 561 20.47 -4.90 -0.32
C VAL A 561 20.23 -3.46 -0.77
N GLY A 562 18.97 -3.14 -1.12
CA GLY A 562 18.59 -1.80 -1.54
C GLY A 562 18.65 -0.81 -0.38
N GLU A 563 19.10 0.43 -0.66
CA GLU A 563 19.09 1.55 0.28
C GLU A 563 18.47 2.78 -0.37
N SER A 564 17.59 3.47 0.35
CA SER A 564 17.04 4.76 -0.10
C SER A 564 17.13 5.79 1.01
N THR A 565 17.70 6.95 0.70
CA THR A 565 17.74 8.11 1.60
C THR A 565 16.72 9.15 1.14
N HIS A 566 15.79 9.51 2.01
CA HIS A 566 14.73 10.48 1.74
C HIS A 566 15.00 11.82 2.42
N TYR A 567 14.82 12.90 1.67
CA TYR A 567 14.80 14.29 2.15
C TYR A 567 13.49 14.93 1.70
N ILE A 568 12.72 15.44 2.65
CA ILE A 568 11.41 16.01 2.36
C ILE A 568 11.26 17.33 3.10
N ALA A 569 10.75 18.36 2.41
CA ALA A 569 10.40 19.65 3.01
C ALA A 569 9.00 20.04 2.55
N GLY A 570 8.14 20.47 3.47
CA GLY A 570 6.76 20.81 3.18
C GLY A 570 6.32 22.12 3.81
N LEU A 571 5.32 22.73 3.19
CA LEU A 571 4.59 23.90 3.68
C LEU A 571 3.10 23.62 3.55
N SER A 572 2.34 23.76 4.63
CA SER A 572 0.90 23.61 4.60
C SER A 572 0.19 24.81 5.21
N TYR A 573 -0.93 25.18 4.59
CA TYR A 573 -1.90 26.13 5.10
C TYR A 573 -3.25 25.43 5.26
N GLU A 574 -3.82 25.52 6.42
CA GLU A 574 -5.11 24.89 6.71
C GLU A 574 -6.02 25.81 7.52
N ASN A 575 -7.23 26.07 7.00
CA ASN A 575 -8.31 26.71 7.73
C ASN A 575 -9.62 25.90 7.58
N ASN A 576 -10.75 26.42 8.03
CA ASN A 576 -12.02 25.68 8.00
C ASN A 576 -12.47 25.24 6.58
N SER A 577 -12.09 25.94 5.53
CA SER A 577 -12.57 25.70 4.16
C SER A 577 -11.48 25.27 3.19
N TRP A 578 -10.23 25.60 3.47
CA TRP A 578 -9.10 25.37 2.57
C TRP A 578 -8.02 24.53 3.22
N LEU A 579 -7.44 23.65 2.43
CA LEU A 579 -6.17 22.99 2.69
C LEU A 579 -5.27 23.20 1.48
N ILE A 580 -4.10 23.78 1.70
CA ILE A 580 -3.02 23.87 0.72
C ILE A 580 -1.84 23.13 1.33
N ASP A 581 -1.33 22.09 0.67
CA ASP A 581 -0.20 21.31 1.13
C ASP A 581 0.77 21.11 -0.01
N THR A 582 2.01 21.57 0.17
CA THR A 582 3.07 21.46 -0.85
C THR A 582 4.26 20.79 -0.23
N GLU A 583 4.75 19.71 -0.86
CA GLU A 583 5.93 18.99 -0.41
C GLU A 583 6.96 18.89 -1.54
N PHE A 584 8.21 19.19 -1.24
CA PHE A 584 9.40 18.96 -2.07
C PHE A 584 10.10 17.71 -1.56
N PHE A 585 10.54 16.85 -2.47
CA PHE A 585 11.19 15.61 -2.10
C PHE A 585 12.41 15.32 -2.97
N TYR A 586 13.41 14.71 -2.35
CA TYR A 586 14.58 14.15 -2.99
C TYR A 586 14.84 12.76 -2.40
N LYS A 587 15.06 11.77 -3.27
CA LYS A 587 15.44 10.40 -2.91
C LYS A 587 16.76 10.06 -3.59
N ASP A 588 17.71 9.53 -2.84
CA ASP A 588 18.92 8.90 -3.33
C ASP A 588 18.78 7.40 -3.11
N ILE A 589 18.81 6.61 -4.20
CA ILE A 589 18.53 5.17 -4.20
C ILE A 589 19.80 4.44 -4.65
N LYS A 590 20.27 3.51 -3.81
CA LYS A 590 21.43 2.67 -4.10
C LYS A 590 20.99 1.24 -4.29
N ASN A 591 21.78 0.52 -5.11
CA ASN A 591 21.60 -0.90 -5.34
C ASN A 591 20.22 -1.24 -5.94
N ILE A 592 19.79 -0.51 -6.96
CA ILE A 592 18.69 -0.91 -7.84
C ILE A 592 19.15 -2.15 -8.61
N THR A 593 18.32 -3.19 -8.72
CA THR A 593 18.64 -4.40 -9.46
C THR A 593 17.68 -4.53 -10.64
N GLU A 594 18.22 -4.76 -11.83
CA GLU A 594 17.48 -5.06 -13.06
C GLU A 594 17.93 -6.43 -13.57
N PHE A 595 17.06 -7.11 -14.32
CA PHE A 595 17.30 -8.45 -14.87
C PHE A 595 17.13 -8.43 -16.39
N SER A 596 18.07 -9.07 -17.11
CA SER A 596 17.99 -9.17 -18.55
C SER A 596 18.51 -10.51 -19.06
N LEU A 597 17.71 -11.18 -19.88
CA LEU A 597 18.07 -12.41 -20.60
C LEU A 597 18.79 -12.11 -21.93
N ARG A 598 18.88 -10.84 -22.35
CA ARG A 598 19.44 -10.46 -23.67
C ARG A 598 20.95 -10.63 -23.76
N PHE A 599 21.65 -10.67 -22.64
CA PHE A 599 23.11 -10.78 -22.57
C PHE A 599 23.56 -12.20 -22.27
N GLN A 600 22.91 -13.22 -22.84
CA GLN A 600 23.30 -14.63 -22.70
C GLN A 600 24.70 -14.90 -23.31
N ASN A 601 25.73 -14.53 -22.58
CA ASN A 601 27.05 -15.12 -22.70
C ASN A 601 27.30 -15.97 -21.45
N THR A 602 27.03 -17.28 -21.53
CA THR A 602 27.61 -18.42 -20.81
C THR A 602 27.88 -18.35 -19.29
N ASN A 603 27.66 -17.22 -18.60
CA ASN A 603 27.78 -17.08 -17.16
C ASN A 603 26.51 -16.51 -16.56
N LEU A 604 25.81 -17.27 -15.71
CA LEU A 604 24.62 -16.88 -14.93
C LEU A 604 24.83 -15.58 -14.12
N ASN A 605 26.07 -15.26 -13.74
CA ASN A 605 26.45 -14.03 -13.04
C ASN A 605 26.27 -12.74 -13.86
N SER A 606 25.85 -12.81 -15.12
CA SER A 606 25.61 -11.65 -15.98
C SER A 606 24.14 -11.30 -16.19
N LEU A 607 23.22 -11.97 -15.51
CA LEU A 607 21.77 -11.74 -15.67
C LEU A 607 21.27 -10.55 -14.84
N PHE A 608 21.95 -10.23 -13.72
CA PHE A 608 21.55 -9.16 -12.81
C PHE A 608 22.48 -7.95 -12.93
N PHE A 609 21.89 -6.78 -13.08
CA PHE A 609 22.59 -5.50 -13.16
C PHE A 609 22.27 -4.66 -11.93
N ASN A 610 23.29 -4.26 -11.18
CA ASN A 610 23.12 -3.38 -10.03
C ASN A 610 23.49 -1.93 -10.41
N GLY A 611 22.64 -0.99 -10.04
CA GLY A 611 22.77 0.44 -10.33
C GLY A 611 22.27 1.30 -9.19
N ASN A 612 22.22 2.60 -9.44
CA ASN A 612 21.71 3.60 -8.50
C ASN A 612 20.68 4.48 -9.20
N GLY A 613 19.88 5.20 -8.41
CA GLY A 613 18.89 6.13 -8.95
C GLY A 613 18.72 7.35 -8.09
N THR A 614 18.22 8.40 -8.70
CA THR A 614 17.82 9.62 -8.01
C THR A 614 16.41 10.02 -8.41
N VAL A 615 15.63 10.48 -7.45
CA VAL A 615 14.30 11.02 -7.70
C VAL A 615 14.19 12.38 -7.02
N LYS A 616 13.74 13.38 -7.75
CA LYS A 616 13.48 14.73 -7.25
C LYS A 616 12.14 15.24 -7.78
N GLY A 617 11.45 16.00 -6.97
CA GLY A 617 10.17 16.55 -7.40
C GLY A 617 9.49 17.38 -6.34
N PHE A 618 8.32 17.85 -6.69
CA PHE A 618 7.40 18.49 -5.76
C PHE A 618 5.95 18.11 -6.08
N GLU A 619 5.12 18.18 -5.08
CA GLU A 619 3.69 17.96 -5.19
C GLU A 619 2.94 19.04 -4.44
N THR A 620 1.78 19.43 -4.97
CA THR A 620 0.90 20.42 -4.35
C THR A 620 -0.53 19.91 -4.37
N LEU A 621 -1.20 20.02 -3.24
CA LEU A 621 -2.62 19.76 -3.05
C LEU A 621 -3.32 21.06 -2.69
N LEU A 622 -4.37 21.42 -3.42
CA LEU A 622 -5.28 22.50 -3.11
C LEU A 622 -6.69 21.91 -2.93
N GLN A 623 -7.16 21.80 -1.70
CA GLN A 623 -8.50 21.33 -1.39
C GLN A 623 -9.39 22.46 -0.90
N LYS A 624 -10.65 22.43 -1.36
CA LYS A 624 -11.73 23.28 -0.85
C LYS A 624 -12.88 22.45 -0.34
N LYS A 625 -13.39 22.80 0.83
CA LYS A 625 -14.63 22.26 1.39
C LYS A 625 -15.53 23.39 1.85
N VAL A 626 -16.74 23.44 1.34
CA VAL A 626 -17.77 24.41 1.71
C VAL A 626 -19.12 23.71 1.64
N ASP A 627 -19.81 23.64 2.79
CA ASP A 627 -21.11 22.96 2.91
C ASP A 627 -21.13 21.56 2.28
N LYS A 628 -21.89 21.39 1.20
CA LYS A 628 -22.09 20.16 0.46
C LYS A 628 -21.03 19.89 -0.61
N TYR A 629 -20.12 20.83 -0.83
CA TYR A 629 -19.06 20.69 -1.83
C TYR A 629 -17.72 20.31 -1.21
N THR A 630 -17.08 19.31 -1.78
CA THR A 630 -15.68 18.94 -1.50
C THR A 630 -14.97 18.70 -2.81
N GLY A 631 -13.86 19.39 -3.02
CA GLY A 631 -13.04 19.14 -4.20
C GLY A 631 -11.59 19.47 -3.95
N TRP A 632 -10.70 18.87 -4.75
CA TRP A 632 -9.28 19.23 -4.76
C TRP A 632 -8.70 19.20 -6.16
N VAL A 633 -7.62 19.94 -6.27
CA VAL A 633 -6.70 19.92 -7.40
C VAL A 633 -5.34 19.51 -6.87
N SER A 634 -4.67 18.60 -7.52
CA SER A 634 -3.28 18.28 -7.21
C SER A 634 -2.41 18.34 -8.47
N TYR A 635 -1.16 18.74 -8.27
CA TYR A 635 -0.14 18.72 -9.29
C TYR A 635 1.12 18.07 -8.72
N THR A 636 1.73 17.20 -9.51
CA THR A 636 3.00 16.54 -9.20
C THR A 636 3.98 16.76 -10.34
N TYR A 637 5.16 17.27 -10.02
CA TYR A 637 6.33 17.25 -10.89
C TYR A 637 7.32 16.24 -10.34
N LEU A 638 7.82 15.34 -11.20
CA LEU A 638 8.74 14.28 -10.82
C LEU A 638 9.78 14.07 -11.91
N ASP A 639 11.04 14.04 -11.52
CA ASP A 639 12.16 13.69 -12.38
C ASP A 639 12.96 12.56 -11.71
N ALA A 640 12.99 11.39 -12.37
CA ALA A 640 13.66 10.19 -11.87
C ALA A 640 14.63 9.67 -12.92
N GLU A 641 15.86 9.40 -12.49
CA GLU A 641 16.95 8.91 -13.33
C GLU A 641 17.61 7.71 -12.68
N ASN A 642 17.96 6.72 -13.51
CA ASN A 642 18.77 5.57 -13.14
C ASN A 642 20.14 5.65 -13.80
N ILE A 643 21.14 5.06 -13.16
CA ILE A 643 22.50 4.90 -13.67
C ILE A 643 22.98 3.48 -13.37
N PHE A 644 23.34 2.74 -14.40
CA PHE A 644 23.91 1.42 -14.30
C PHE A 644 25.27 1.40 -15.02
N PRO A 645 26.33 0.88 -14.38
CA PRO A 645 27.67 0.89 -14.98
C PRO A 645 27.75 0.20 -16.35
N LEU A 646 26.93 -0.85 -16.56
CA LEU A 646 26.94 -1.67 -17.77
C LEU A 646 25.84 -1.31 -18.78
N LEU A 647 24.91 -0.42 -18.42
CA LEU A 647 23.85 0.03 -19.31
C LEU A 647 24.06 1.49 -19.70
N ASN A 648 23.62 1.88 -20.89
CA ASN A 648 23.73 3.25 -21.43
C ASN A 648 25.14 3.86 -21.31
N TYR A 649 26.21 3.05 -21.46
CA TYR A 649 27.60 3.47 -21.29
C TYR A 649 27.90 4.11 -19.90
N GLY A 650 27.18 3.70 -18.86
CA GLY A 650 27.30 4.26 -17.52
C GLY A 650 26.75 5.68 -17.36
N LYS A 651 25.98 6.18 -18.33
CA LYS A 651 25.34 7.51 -18.25
C LYS A 651 23.94 7.41 -17.66
N PRO A 652 23.47 8.46 -16.94
CA PRO A 652 22.10 8.51 -16.46
C PRO A 652 21.07 8.42 -17.60
N PHE A 653 19.95 7.79 -17.33
CA PHE A 653 18.78 7.72 -18.21
C PHE A 653 17.50 7.78 -17.40
N PRO A 654 16.37 8.23 -17.98
CA PRO A 654 15.09 8.28 -17.26
C PRO A 654 14.73 6.92 -16.68
N ALA A 655 14.33 6.89 -15.41
CA ALA A 655 13.83 5.66 -14.79
C ALA A 655 12.54 5.20 -15.51
N PRO A 656 12.37 3.88 -15.77
CA PRO A 656 11.18 3.36 -16.42
C PRO A 656 9.90 3.79 -15.70
N ASN A 657 8.83 4.01 -16.46
CA ASN A 657 7.53 4.47 -15.97
C ASN A 657 7.53 5.85 -15.28
N THR A 658 8.61 6.64 -15.41
CA THR A 658 8.64 8.02 -14.91
C THR A 658 7.68 8.89 -15.69
N GLN A 659 6.73 9.50 -14.97
CA GLN A 659 5.77 10.48 -15.48
C GLN A 659 6.12 11.86 -14.93
N LYS A 660 6.66 12.75 -15.78
CA LYS A 660 7.21 14.04 -15.31
C LYS A 660 6.16 14.99 -14.75
N ASN A 661 4.99 15.03 -15.36
CA ASN A 661 3.93 15.95 -14.96
C ASN A 661 2.62 15.17 -14.80
N GLU A 662 1.99 15.33 -13.66
CA GLU A 662 0.70 14.75 -13.38
C GLU A 662 -0.22 15.78 -12.73
N PHE A 663 -1.42 15.91 -13.25
CA PHE A 663 -2.44 16.85 -12.79
C PHE A 663 -3.74 16.09 -12.52
N LYS A 664 -4.33 16.29 -11.34
CA LYS A 664 -5.54 15.60 -10.94
C LYS A 664 -6.56 16.58 -10.37
N ILE A 665 -7.80 16.36 -10.73
CA ILE A 665 -8.95 17.10 -10.21
C ILE A 665 -9.94 16.08 -9.66
N PHE A 666 -10.45 16.34 -8.48
CA PHE A 666 -11.59 15.64 -7.91
C PHE A 666 -12.61 16.64 -7.42
N ASN A 667 -13.88 16.39 -7.72
CA ASN A 667 -15.00 17.16 -7.20
C ASN A 667 -16.12 16.23 -6.75
N ASN A 668 -16.69 16.51 -5.60
CA ASN A 668 -17.90 15.86 -5.10
C ASN A 668 -18.89 16.93 -4.64
N TYR A 669 -20.14 16.76 -4.99
CA TYR A 669 -21.25 17.59 -4.57
C TYR A 669 -22.41 16.74 -4.07
N GLU A 670 -22.82 16.98 -2.83
CA GLU A 670 -23.94 16.30 -2.20
C GLU A 670 -25.23 17.11 -2.38
N LEU A 671 -26.25 16.48 -2.95
CA LEU A 671 -27.56 17.09 -3.16
C LEU A 671 -28.69 16.11 -2.77
N ASN A 672 -29.43 16.41 -1.72
CA ASN A 672 -30.61 15.64 -1.29
C ASN A 672 -30.36 14.13 -1.19
N GLY A 673 -29.22 13.73 -0.60
CA GLY A 673 -28.82 12.32 -0.46
C GLY A 673 -28.16 11.71 -1.70
N TRP A 674 -28.02 12.46 -2.81
CA TRP A 674 -27.24 12.08 -3.97
C TRP A 674 -25.82 12.64 -3.89
N ASN A 675 -24.83 11.82 -4.23
CA ASN A 675 -23.44 12.23 -4.36
C ASN A 675 -23.07 12.26 -5.85
N PHE A 676 -22.71 13.44 -6.36
CA PHE A 676 -22.21 13.63 -7.70
C PHE A 676 -20.71 13.81 -7.65
N SER A 677 -19.97 12.82 -8.13
CA SER A 677 -18.51 12.82 -8.12
C SER A 677 -17.97 12.80 -9.54
N ILE A 678 -16.95 13.63 -9.79
CA ILE A 678 -16.20 13.62 -11.05
C ILE A 678 -14.71 13.73 -10.73
N ASN A 679 -13.90 12.94 -11.42
CA ASN A 679 -12.46 13.06 -11.39
C ASN A 679 -11.92 13.27 -12.82
N PHE A 680 -10.75 13.90 -12.88
CA PHE A 680 -9.96 14.03 -14.09
C PHE A 680 -8.50 13.85 -13.74
N VAL A 681 -7.81 13.02 -14.50
CA VAL A 681 -6.37 12.77 -14.35
C VAL A 681 -5.71 13.02 -15.69
N TYR A 682 -4.69 13.86 -15.69
CA TYR A 682 -3.81 14.07 -16.83
C TYR A 682 -2.38 13.77 -16.42
N GLY A 683 -1.69 12.96 -17.21
CA GLY A 683 -0.29 12.64 -17.06
C GLY A 683 0.47 12.89 -18.35
N SER A 684 1.69 13.41 -18.25
CA SER A 684 2.62 13.42 -19.40
C SER A 684 3.00 11.99 -19.78
N GLY A 685 3.53 11.80 -21.00
CA GLY A 685 4.06 10.50 -21.42
C GLY A 685 5.05 9.93 -20.43
N LYS A 686 5.12 8.60 -20.36
CA LYS A 686 6.04 7.83 -19.51
C LYS A 686 7.30 7.45 -20.27
N ALA A 687 8.42 7.34 -19.57
CA ALA A 687 9.64 6.80 -20.11
C ALA A 687 9.52 5.28 -20.23
N PHE A 688 9.80 4.71 -21.40
CA PHE A 688 9.92 3.28 -21.64
C PHE A 688 11.13 2.98 -22.52
N THR A 689 11.60 1.74 -22.47
CA THR A 689 12.68 1.28 -23.37
C THR A 689 12.05 0.78 -24.66
N GLU A 690 12.31 1.44 -25.77
CA GLU A 690 11.85 0.99 -27.08
C GLU A 690 12.58 -0.29 -27.47
N PRO A 691 11.86 -1.39 -27.80
CA PRO A 691 12.47 -2.59 -28.33
C PRO A 691 12.97 -2.31 -29.75
N SER A 692 14.28 -2.26 -29.96
CA SER A 692 14.86 -2.18 -31.29
C SER A 692 15.18 -3.60 -31.78
N TYR A 693 14.42 -4.10 -32.76
CA TYR A 693 14.69 -5.36 -33.44
C TYR A 693 15.46 -5.10 -34.72
N ASN A 694 16.69 -5.58 -34.80
CA ASN A 694 17.39 -5.84 -36.05
C ASN A 694 17.79 -7.31 -36.06
N TYR A 695 16.93 -8.15 -36.59
CA TYR A 695 17.33 -9.52 -36.95
C TYR A 695 17.74 -9.56 -38.40
N ASN A 696 19.04 -9.69 -38.65
CA ASN A 696 19.52 -10.21 -39.93
C ASN A 696 19.44 -11.75 -39.86
N ILE A 697 18.35 -12.31 -40.39
CA ILE A 697 18.30 -13.74 -40.67
C ILE A 697 19.14 -13.95 -41.95
N THR A 698 20.40 -14.33 -41.84
CA THR A 698 21.16 -14.92 -42.93
C THR A 698 20.80 -16.39 -42.94
N LEU A 699 19.98 -16.79 -43.90
CA LEU A 699 19.72 -18.21 -44.25
C LEU A 699 20.96 -18.85 -44.86
#